data_a1d5db99213de4819914d9549c4480e7
#
_entry.id   a1d5db99213de4819914d9549c4480e7
#
_cell.length_a   1.000
_cell.length_b   1.000
_cell.length_c   1.000
_cell.angle_alpha   90.00
_cell.angle_beta   90.00
_cell.angle_gamma   90.00
#
_symmetry.space_group_name_H-M   'P 1'
#
loop_
_entity.id
_entity.type
_entity.pdbx_description
1 polymer ?
#
loop_
_entity_poly.entity_id
_entity_poly.type
_entity_poly.pdbx_seq_one_letter_code
_entity_poly.pdbx_strand_id
1 'polypeptide(L)'
;MKTHYLKLWIFIVGLVIVLNLNAQEEYTYRVPDVQWENSFGNHRAVLRIDQTSPVVSLDFHWRRHDREVEKHAFLIVNAQTGDTVRNVQRLQVDNENCKLLFGPVEQGTYYFYYLSYEPYKGQGGFHGHYYPVEASLAQNWLRELDGIKTEIPAAVVEAVESRTQFDRFYPMEVIATKSEESAYQQTHPALCWIFPEDRSCPVRMFDHIPNKWLKVVPGTTFSGTAQRNEYYAFQLALWNGNQPLPEITYQTDGLNNGDCHIPSQAITCFNTEGTNPYGSPFKINLQISSHAVQPLWFGVDIKEDQPAGIYTGDIKIYSKDKLLFTVPVSIIVDEAVLADRGDSEIWRHSRLRWLNSTRGINHDVVKPYIPVGMKKNALSCLGRNILIGKDTPLPLQVKAWNNEILSSSIKLIVETNEGIKCLKAKPVFDNGTGDAISWQWRASDNDLKIDCKATLEFDGWMNYIYTVTPTQAINVKDIRMEIPMKEKVAKYVVGMGLHGQEIPQSYHGTWDAPIENRLWPFDSFWIGSAHAGLHCELRGSAYTGPLLNLYHPAYPDSWYNEGKGGFTIEKQKHQVVATIYSGERQLKQDEPIIFDFALLVTPVKEIDYKSQFTDRYYHSLGRPEVTDADVEDGVKIINIHHANEYNPFINYPFLSVDKLKDFTRKWHKKGCKVKIYYTIRELTSAATEIWALRSLGNEIFDTGKGGGYPWLREHLVDGYRPQWYSSFG
;
A
#
# COMPACT_ATOMS: atom_id res chain seq x y z
N MET A 1 39.55 -61.24 15.65
CA MET A 1 40.12 -60.19 14.80
C MET A 1 39.31 -59.95 13.50
N LYS A 2 38.37 -60.81 13.06
CA LYS A 2 37.53 -60.60 11.84
C LYS A 2 36.25 -59.82 12.08
N THR A 3 35.76 -59.67 13.31
CA THR A 3 34.53 -58.98 13.63
C THR A 3 34.67 -57.47 13.89
N HIS A 4 35.88 -56.95 14.14
CA HIS A 4 36.10 -55.53 14.30
C HIS A 4 36.34 -54.76 13.01
N TYR A 5 36.82 -55.41 11.96
CA TYR A 5 36.97 -54.77 10.63
C TYR A 5 35.62 -54.59 9.91
N LEU A 6 34.66 -55.47 10.14
CA LEU A 6 33.32 -55.31 9.54
C LEU A 6 32.51 -54.16 10.14
N LYS A 7 32.65 -53.89 11.44
CA LYS A 7 32.01 -52.73 12.11
C LYS A 7 32.66 -51.41 11.71
N LEU A 8 33.99 -51.42 11.47
CA LEU A 8 34.68 -50.20 11.03
C LEU A 8 34.34 -49.84 9.57
N TRP A 9 34.14 -50.84 8.69
CA TRP A 9 33.73 -50.63 7.31
C TRP A 9 32.29 -50.15 7.20
N ILE A 10 31.37 -50.64 8.01
CA ILE A 10 29.99 -50.17 8.05
C ILE A 10 29.94 -48.70 8.60
N PHE A 11 30.82 -48.35 9.52
CA PHE A 11 30.90 -46.98 10.04
C PHE A 11 31.53 -46.00 9.05
N ILE A 12 32.52 -46.42 8.28
CA ILE A 12 33.15 -45.60 7.24
C ILE A 12 32.24 -45.48 6.02
N VAL A 13 31.51 -46.51 5.60
CA VAL A 13 30.53 -46.46 4.51
C VAL A 13 29.30 -45.65 4.95
N GLY A 14 28.86 -45.77 6.18
CA GLY A 14 27.80 -44.93 6.76
C GLY A 14 28.22 -43.47 6.87
N LEU A 15 29.47 -43.16 7.25
CA LEU A 15 29.99 -41.80 7.33
C LEU A 15 30.21 -41.18 5.93
N VAL A 16 30.62 -41.97 4.93
CA VAL A 16 30.77 -41.54 3.53
C VAL A 16 29.40 -41.29 2.89
N ILE A 17 28.38 -42.09 3.23
CA ILE A 17 27.00 -41.85 2.74
C ILE A 17 26.38 -40.62 3.41
N VAL A 18 26.66 -40.37 4.68
CA VAL A 18 26.19 -39.15 5.37
C VAL A 18 26.94 -37.90 4.89
N LEU A 19 28.21 -38.02 4.47
CA LEU A 19 28.97 -36.89 3.92
C LEU A 19 28.62 -36.55 2.48
N ASN A 20 28.01 -37.47 1.72
CA ASN A 20 27.53 -37.21 0.34
C ASN A 20 26.10 -36.67 0.26
N LEU A 21 25.38 -36.56 1.36
CA LEU A 21 24.03 -35.98 1.38
C LEU A 21 23.98 -34.47 1.58
N ASN A 22 25.15 -33.81 1.72
CA ASN A 22 25.23 -32.34 2.01
C ASN A 22 26.12 -31.52 1.07
N ALA A 23 26.47 -32.04 -0.09
CA ALA A 23 27.08 -31.22 -1.14
C ALA A 23 26.02 -30.90 -2.20
N GLN A 24 24.94 -30.17 -1.79
CA GLN A 24 24.14 -29.47 -2.75
C GLN A 24 25.01 -28.32 -3.27
N GLU A 25 25.32 -28.34 -4.56
CA GLU A 25 26.07 -27.30 -5.24
C GLU A 25 25.40 -25.96 -5.01
N GLU A 26 26.05 -25.06 -4.32
CA GLU A 26 25.61 -23.70 -4.12
C GLU A 26 25.99 -22.93 -5.38
N TYR A 27 25.01 -22.63 -6.24
CA TYR A 27 25.25 -21.87 -7.46
C TYR A 27 25.79 -20.48 -7.15
N THR A 28 26.66 -19.97 -8.02
CA THR A 28 27.11 -18.58 -7.95
C THR A 28 25.99 -17.65 -8.46
N TYR A 29 25.46 -16.83 -7.57
CA TYR A 29 24.49 -15.77 -7.94
C TYR A 29 25.25 -14.47 -8.20
N ARG A 30 25.06 -13.87 -9.39
CA ARG A 30 25.78 -12.63 -9.77
C ARG A 30 24.94 -11.75 -10.71
N VAL A 31 25.39 -10.50 -10.88
CA VAL A 31 24.90 -9.56 -11.88
C VAL A 31 26.05 -9.31 -12.86
N PRO A 32 25.91 -9.62 -14.16
CA PRO A 32 26.96 -9.42 -15.14
C PRO A 32 27.12 -7.93 -15.49
N ASP A 33 28.30 -7.53 -15.94
CA ASP A 33 28.61 -6.16 -16.33
C ASP A 33 27.75 -5.69 -17.53
N VAL A 34 27.42 -6.60 -18.44
CA VAL A 34 26.62 -6.32 -19.63
C VAL A 34 25.23 -6.94 -19.48
N GLN A 35 24.22 -6.07 -19.49
CA GLN A 35 22.82 -6.50 -19.43
C GLN A 35 22.38 -7.06 -20.78
N TRP A 36 21.46 -8.06 -20.73
CA TRP A 36 20.80 -8.59 -21.92
C TRP A 36 19.49 -7.85 -22.22
N GLU A 37 18.87 -8.16 -23.35
CA GLU A 37 17.58 -7.63 -23.78
C GLU A 37 16.50 -7.88 -22.74
N ASN A 38 15.72 -6.84 -22.41
CA ASN A 38 14.72 -6.86 -21.36
C ASN A 38 13.65 -7.96 -21.55
N SER A 39 13.26 -8.20 -22.81
CA SER A 39 12.25 -9.21 -23.16
C SER A 39 12.67 -10.66 -22.85
N PHE A 40 13.94 -10.92 -22.58
CA PHE A 40 14.41 -12.22 -22.11
C PHE A 40 14.18 -12.46 -20.62
N GLY A 41 13.66 -11.46 -19.91
CA GLY A 41 13.37 -11.53 -18.49
C GLY A 41 14.54 -11.16 -17.59
N ASN A 42 14.31 -11.22 -16.30
CA ASN A 42 15.24 -10.68 -15.30
C ASN A 42 16.33 -11.65 -14.85
N HIS A 43 16.20 -12.93 -15.16
CA HIS A 43 17.13 -13.96 -14.73
C HIS A 43 17.46 -14.95 -15.85
N ARG A 44 18.66 -15.52 -15.77
CA ARG A 44 19.10 -16.63 -16.60
C ARG A 44 20.07 -17.55 -15.84
N ALA A 45 20.13 -18.81 -16.24
CA ALA A 45 21.24 -19.69 -15.86
C ALA A 45 22.32 -19.68 -16.95
N VAL A 46 23.58 -19.72 -16.53
CA VAL A 46 24.74 -19.91 -17.41
C VAL A 46 25.06 -21.40 -17.43
N LEU A 47 24.92 -22.02 -18.59
CA LEU A 47 25.15 -23.44 -18.79
C LEU A 47 26.47 -23.66 -19.53
N ARG A 48 27.26 -24.63 -19.07
CA ARG A 48 28.44 -25.11 -19.78
C ARG A 48 28.13 -26.46 -20.39
N ILE A 49 28.41 -26.63 -21.69
CA ILE A 49 28.30 -27.83 -22.45
C ILE A 49 29.73 -28.32 -22.81
N ASP A 50 30.12 -29.46 -22.29
CA ASP A 50 31.50 -29.96 -22.41
C ASP A 50 31.81 -30.64 -23.75
N GLN A 51 30.78 -31.07 -24.49
CA GLN A 51 30.94 -31.69 -25.79
C GLN A 51 29.74 -31.46 -26.70
N THR A 52 29.99 -31.40 -27.99
CA THR A 52 28.93 -31.38 -29.02
C THR A 52 28.07 -32.65 -28.94
N SER A 53 26.75 -32.45 -28.90
CA SER A 53 25.82 -33.59 -28.74
C SER A 53 24.48 -33.30 -29.43
N PRO A 54 23.81 -34.35 -29.99
CA PRO A 54 22.43 -34.18 -30.47
C PRO A 54 21.44 -33.90 -29.36
N VAL A 55 21.76 -34.28 -28.12
CA VAL A 55 20.96 -34.03 -26.93
C VAL A 55 21.83 -33.92 -25.69
N VAL A 56 21.47 -33.04 -24.78
CA VAL A 56 22.03 -32.92 -23.42
C VAL A 56 20.92 -32.89 -22.40
N SER A 57 21.22 -33.35 -21.17
CA SER A 57 20.33 -33.26 -20.04
C SER A 57 20.69 -32.04 -19.16
N LEU A 58 19.69 -31.40 -18.57
CA LEU A 58 19.86 -30.41 -17.52
C LEU A 58 19.13 -30.89 -16.27
N ASP A 59 19.80 -30.86 -15.14
CA ASP A 59 19.20 -31.00 -13.80
C ASP A 59 19.58 -29.79 -13.00
N PHE A 60 18.61 -28.82 -12.88
CA PHE A 60 18.84 -27.52 -12.28
C PHE A 60 17.93 -27.34 -11.08
N HIS A 61 18.52 -27.30 -9.90
CA HIS A 61 17.84 -26.99 -8.64
C HIS A 61 17.68 -25.48 -8.47
N TRP A 62 16.78 -24.87 -9.21
CA TRP A 62 16.64 -23.42 -9.33
C TRP A 62 15.96 -22.71 -8.16
N ARG A 63 15.29 -23.42 -7.27
CA ARG A 63 14.77 -22.90 -5.98
C ARG A 63 13.97 -21.60 -6.12
N ARG A 64 12.94 -21.62 -6.95
CA ARG A 64 12.10 -20.45 -7.26
C ARG A 64 10.87 -20.42 -6.39
N HIS A 65 10.41 -19.20 -5.99
CA HIS A 65 9.16 -19.02 -5.26
C HIS A 65 8.05 -18.33 -6.08
N ASP A 66 8.28 -18.02 -7.35
CA ASP A 66 7.27 -17.49 -8.25
C ASP A 66 6.21 -18.57 -8.60
N ARG A 67 5.05 -18.10 -9.03
CA ARG A 67 3.91 -18.97 -9.32
C ARG A 67 3.96 -19.48 -10.74
N GLU A 68 3.41 -20.69 -10.94
CA GLU A 68 3.15 -21.25 -12.26
C GLU A 68 4.40 -21.34 -13.15
N VAL A 69 5.55 -21.68 -12.55
CA VAL A 69 6.85 -21.76 -13.24
C VAL A 69 6.82 -22.69 -14.47
N GLU A 70 5.95 -23.70 -14.45
CA GLU A 70 5.76 -24.66 -15.53
C GLU A 70 5.07 -24.05 -16.77
N LYS A 71 4.41 -22.91 -16.64
CA LYS A 71 3.68 -22.26 -17.74
C LYS A 71 4.52 -21.29 -18.56
N HIS A 72 5.74 -20.97 -18.11
CA HIS A 72 6.61 -20.01 -18.79
C HIS A 72 7.41 -20.69 -19.89
N ALA A 73 7.59 -20.01 -21.04
CA ALA A 73 8.45 -20.47 -22.12
C ALA A 73 9.92 -20.44 -21.71
N PHE A 74 10.69 -21.39 -22.22
CA PHE A 74 12.14 -21.48 -22.03
C PHE A 74 12.87 -21.10 -23.32
N LEU A 75 13.92 -20.30 -23.16
CA LEU A 75 14.78 -19.88 -24.25
C LEU A 75 16.22 -20.24 -23.91
N ILE A 76 16.82 -21.18 -24.66
CA ILE A 76 18.22 -21.57 -24.52
C ILE A 76 18.99 -21.06 -25.73
N VAL A 77 20.01 -20.22 -25.50
CA VAL A 77 20.74 -19.49 -26.53
C VAL A 77 22.24 -19.78 -26.40
N ASN A 78 22.90 -20.11 -27.52
CA ASN A 78 24.34 -20.21 -27.57
C ASN A 78 24.95 -18.81 -27.28
N ALA A 79 25.83 -18.72 -26.31
CA ALA A 79 26.40 -17.41 -25.87
C ALA A 79 27.30 -16.76 -26.91
N GLN A 80 27.91 -17.56 -27.83
CA GLN A 80 28.83 -17.06 -28.82
C GLN A 80 28.14 -16.70 -30.14
N THR A 81 27.21 -17.53 -30.63
CA THR A 81 26.55 -17.35 -31.93
C THR A 81 25.23 -16.62 -31.83
N GLY A 82 24.59 -16.62 -30.68
CA GLY A 82 23.22 -16.09 -30.50
C GLY A 82 22.12 -17.06 -31.00
N ASP A 83 22.47 -18.23 -31.47
CA ASP A 83 21.50 -19.20 -31.98
C ASP A 83 20.68 -19.83 -30.86
N THR A 84 19.37 -19.93 -31.09
CA THR A 84 18.44 -20.54 -30.15
C THR A 84 18.31 -22.03 -30.36
N VAL A 85 18.41 -22.82 -29.29
CA VAL A 85 18.10 -24.24 -29.28
C VAL A 85 16.58 -24.42 -29.34
N ARG A 86 16.09 -25.04 -30.40
CA ARG A 86 14.65 -25.15 -30.69
C ARG A 86 13.97 -26.33 -30.01
N ASN A 87 14.69 -27.40 -29.75
CA ASN A 87 14.12 -28.59 -29.12
C ASN A 87 14.43 -28.56 -27.63
N VAL A 88 13.43 -28.37 -26.80
CA VAL A 88 13.51 -28.41 -25.36
C VAL A 88 12.37 -29.26 -24.82
N GLN A 89 12.71 -30.47 -24.33
CA GLN A 89 11.75 -31.35 -23.69
C GLN A 89 11.80 -31.22 -22.18
N ARG A 90 10.68 -30.93 -21.58
CA ARG A 90 10.53 -30.82 -20.13
C ARG A 90 10.31 -32.20 -19.52
N LEU A 91 11.16 -32.60 -18.58
CA LEU A 91 11.00 -33.82 -17.80
C LEU A 91 10.34 -33.53 -16.43
N GLN A 92 10.80 -32.47 -15.76
CA GLN A 92 10.25 -31.97 -14.50
C GLN A 92 10.44 -30.47 -14.45
N VAL A 93 9.38 -29.72 -14.15
CA VAL A 93 9.43 -28.29 -13.96
C VAL A 93 8.50 -27.93 -12.80
N ASP A 94 9.07 -27.58 -11.68
CA ASP A 94 8.38 -27.13 -10.47
C ASP A 94 9.19 -26.02 -9.77
N ASN A 95 8.75 -25.54 -8.62
CA ASN A 95 9.44 -24.49 -7.90
C ASN A 95 10.84 -24.87 -7.42
N GLU A 96 11.10 -26.15 -7.18
CA GLU A 96 12.37 -26.63 -6.65
C GLU A 96 13.35 -26.99 -7.76
N ASN A 97 12.84 -27.59 -8.88
CA ASN A 97 13.64 -28.25 -9.90
C ASN A 97 13.21 -27.93 -11.33
N CYS A 98 14.20 -27.88 -12.22
CA CYS A 98 14.01 -27.83 -13.66
C CYS A 98 14.85 -28.93 -14.32
N LYS A 99 14.21 -29.99 -14.83
CA LYS A 99 14.88 -31.08 -15.57
C LYS A 99 14.44 -31.06 -17.02
N LEU A 100 15.40 -30.91 -17.90
CA LEU A 100 15.18 -30.80 -19.35
C LEU A 100 16.06 -31.74 -20.13
N LEU A 101 15.60 -32.10 -21.34
CA LEU A 101 16.45 -32.52 -22.44
C LEU A 101 16.39 -31.47 -23.54
N PHE A 102 17.52 -31.10 -24.12
CA PHE A 102 17.54 -30.13 -25.21
C PHE A 102 18.68 -30.39 -26.19
N GLY A 103 18.52 -29.87 -27.40
CA GLY A 103 19.53 -30.04 -28.46
C GLY A 103 19.01 -29.79 -29.87
N PRO A 104 19.86 -30.00 -30.92
CA PRO A 104 21.31 -30.27 -30.80
C PRO A 104 22.10 -29.10 -30.27
N VAL A 105 23.25 -29.35 -29.66
CA VAL A 105 24.15 -28.35 -29.09
C VAL A 105 25.60 -28.61 -29.48
N GLU A 106 26.39 -27.54 -29.61
CA GLU A 106 27.83 -27.57 -29.72
C GLU A 106 28.49 -27.39 -28.36
N GLN A 107 29.75 -27.79 -28.24
CA GLN A 107 30.53 -27.47 -27.04
C GLN A 107 30.62 -25.97 -26.84
N GLY A 108 30.36 -25.48 -25.62
CA GLY A 108 30.42 -24.04 -25.32
C GLY A 108 29.51 -23.62 -24.18
N THR A 109 29.35 -22.32 -24.05
CA THR A 109 28.49 -21.69 -23.05
C THR A 109 27.12 -21.36 -23.64
N TYR A 110 26.07 -21.62 -22.88
CA TYR A 110 24.70 -21.32 -23.24
C TYR A 110 24.03 -20.51 -22.13
N TYR A 111 23.09 -19.62 -22.53
CA TYR A 111 22.23 -18.90 -21.62
C TYR A 111 20.83 -19.49 -21.61
N PHE A 112 20.36 -19.91 -20.46
CA PHE A 112 19.01 -20.41 -20.27
C PHE A 112 18.15 -19.32 -19.62
N TYR A 113 17.30 -18.68 -20.42
CA TYR A 113 16.31 -17.69 -20.00
C TYR A 113 14.99 -18.40 -19.72
N TYR A 114 14.44 -18.20 -18.54
CA TYR A 114 13.23 -18.90 -18.09
C TYR A 114 12.09 -17.94 -17.69
N LEU A 115 12.24 -16.64 -17.96
CA LEU A 115 11.29 -15.57 -17.68
C LEU A 115 11.05 -14.68 -18.91
N SER A 116 11.25 -15.20 -20.12
CA SER A 116 11.07 -14.44 -21.35
C SER A 116 9.61 -14.08 -21.60
N TYR A 117 9.38 -12.87 -22.11
CA TYR A 117 8.05 -12.31 -22.25
C TYR A 117 7.91 -11.41 -23.49
N GLU A 118 6.68 -11.22 -23.94
CA GLU A 118 6.35 -10.23 -24.97
C GLU A 118 6.02 -8.89 -24.31
N PRO A 119 6.77 -7.80 -24.59
CA PRO A 119 6.46 -6.46 -24.08
C PRO A 119 5.14 -5.95 -24.62
N TYR A 120 4.35 -5.29 -23.78
CA TYR A 120 3.14 -4.60 -24.22
C TYR A 120 3.47 -3.40 -25.11
N LYS A 121 2.79 -3.29 -26.26
CA LYS A 121 3.04 -2.25 -27.27
C LYS A 121 2.07 -1.06 -27.19
N GLY A 122 1.18 -1.00 -26.20
CA GLY A 122 0.20 0.07 -26.02
C GLY A 122 0.73 1.29 -25.25
N GLN A 123 -0.12 2.31 -25.10
CA GLN A 123 0.18 3.46 -24.24
C GLN A 123 0.33 2.98 -22.78
N GLY A 124 1.43 3.42 -22.15
CA GLY A 124 1.72 3.03 -20.78
C GLY A 124 2.80 1.98 -20.59
N GLY A 125 3.32 1.34 -21.64
CA GLY A 125 4.58 0.61 -21.80
C GLY A 125 5.16 -0.30 -20.71
N PHE A 126 4.47 -0.48 -19.57
CA PHE A 126 4.99 -1.20 -18.40
C PHE A 126 4.43 -2.62 -18.25
N HIS A 127 3.83 -3.14 -19.29
CA HIS A 127 3.15 -4.41 -19.30
C HIS A 127 3.77 -5.37 -20.29
N GLY A 128 3.53 -6.64 -20.08
CA GLY A 128 3.82 -7.73 -20.97
C GLY A 128 3.18 -9.01 -20.45
N HIS A 129 3.34 -10.05 -21.19
CA HIS A 129 2.91 -11.39 -20.76
C HIS A 129 3.98 -12.40 -21.12
N TYR A 130 4.10 -13.45 -20.33
CA TYR A 130 5.01 -14.54 -20.63
C TYR A 130 4.64 -15.20 -21.95
N TYR A 131 5.64 -15.58 -22.74
CA TYR A 131 5.41 -16.44 -23.87
C TYR A 131 4.83 -17.77 -23.38
N PRO A 132 3.81 -18.32 -24.09
CA PRO A 132 3.29 -19.64 -23.76
C PRO A 132 4.33 -20.71 -24.04
N VAL A 133 4.24 -21.80 -23.31
CA VAL A 133 5.08 -22.98 -23.55
C VAL A 133 4.86 -23.47 -24.98
N GLU A 134 5.95 -23.63 -25.74
CA GLU A 134 5.87 -24.16 -27.09
C GLU A 134 5.41 -25.64 -27.09
N ALA A 135 4.43 -25.94 -27.94
CA ALA A 135 3.77 -27.23 -27.94
C ALA A 135 4.41 -28.30 -28.83
N SER A 136 5.40 -27.95 -29.67
CA SER A 136 5.91 -28.88 -30.69
C SER A 136 7.42 -29.01 -30.71
N LEU A 137 7.87 -30.25 -30.50
CA LEU A 137 9.24 -30.69 -30.76
C LEU A 137 9.35 -31.23 -32.18
N ALA A 138 10.53 -31.09 -32.79
CA ALA A 138 10.78 -31.67 -34.10
C ALA A 138 10.71 -33.18 -34.06
N GLN A 139 9.88 -33.80 -34.91
CA GLN A 139 9.63 -35.26 -34.92
C GLN A 139 10.89 -36.10 -35.23
N ASN A 140 11.82 -35.54 -36.03
CA ASN A 140 13.12 -36.18 -36.29
C ASN A 140 14.00 -36.22 -35.03
N TRP A 141 14.03 -35.13 -34.28
CA TRP A 141 14.79 -35.06 -33.01
C TRP A 141 14.22 -35.99 -31.94
N LEU A 142 12.90 -36.13 -31.84
CA LEU A 142 12.28 -37.13 -30.95
C LEU A 142 12.67 -38.58 -31.32
N ARG A 143 12.76 -38.90 -32.63
CA ARG A 143 13.21 -40.20 -33.08
C ARG A 143 14.70 -40.47 -32.80
N GLU A 144 15.53 -39.45 -32.87
CA GLU A 144 16.92 -39.48 -32.45
C GLU A 144 17.05 -39.74 -30.96
N LEU A 145 16.23 -39.08 -30.14
CA LEU A 145 16.15 -39.31 -28.71
C LEU A 145 15.83 -40.77 -28.35
N ASP A 146 14.81 -41.35 -28.98
CA ASP A 146 14.41 -42.75 -28.77
C ASP A 146 15.51 -43.75 -29.18
N GLY A 147 16.41 -43.34 -30.08
CA GLY A 147 17.55 -44.12 -30.57
C GLY A 147 18.82 -44.07 -29.69
N ILE A 148 18.89 -43.14 -28.71
CA ILE A 148 20.07 -42.99 -27.87
C ILE A 148 20.18 -44.13 -26.87
N LYS A 149 21.25 -44.94 -27.02
CA LYS A 149 21.57 -46.05 -26.13
C LYS A 149 22.75 -45.77 -25.19
N THR A 150 23.34 -44.58 -25.31
CA THR A 150 24.47 -44.12 -24.49
C THR A 150 23.99 -43.17 -23.43
N GLU A 151 24.82 -42.94 -22.40
CA GLU A 151 24.54 -41.92 -21.38
C GLU A 151 24.45 -40.53 -22.05
N ILE A 152 23.37 -39.79 -21.74
CA ILE A 152 23.15 -38.43 -22.25
C ILE A 152 24.08 -37.47 -21.50
N PRO A 153 24.93 -36.70 -22.19
CA PRO A 153 25.78 -35.71 -21.54
C PRO A 153 24.98 -34.69 -20.74
N ALA A 154 25.49 -34.29 -19.57
CA ALA A 154 24.86 -33.28 -18.74
C ALA A 154 25.37 -31.89 -19.06
N ALA A 155 24.47 -30.91 -19.10
CA ALA A 155 24.80 -29.52 -19.04
C ALA A 155 25.08 -29.14 -17.58
N VAL A 156 26.13 -28.37 -17.34
CA VAL A 156 26.54 -27.90 -16.00
C VAL A 156 26.08 -26.46 -15.80
N VAL A 157 25.33 -26.22 -14.71
CA VAL A 157 24.96 -24.84 -14.32
C VAL A 157 26.15 -24.22 -13.59
N GLU A 158 26.78 -23.23 -14.21
CA GLU A 158 27.94 -22.51 -13.59
C GLU A 158 27.52 -21.33 -12.73
N ALA A 159 26.44 -20.63 -13.14
CA ALA A 159 25.94 -19.46 -12.41
C ALA A 159 24.47 -19.22 -12.69
N VAL A 160 23.84 -18.49 -11.77
CA VAL A 160 22.52 -17.88 -11.96
C VAL A 160 22.73 -16.37 -11.98
N GLU A 161 22.34 -15.75 -13.08
CA GLU A 161 22.55 -14.32 -13.31
C GLU A 161 21.26 -13.54 -13.24
N SER A 162 21.31 -12.37 -12.60
CA SER A 162 20.25 -11.35 -12.59
C SER A 162 20.63 -10.23 -13.55
N ARG A 163 19.65 -9.72 -14.31
CA ARG A 163 19.88 -8.73 -15.36
C ARG A 163 20.40 -7.39 -14.81
N THR A 164 19.91 -6.97 -13.66
CA THR A 164 20.30 -5.71 -13.02
C THR A 164 20.54 -5.91 -11.52
N GLN A 165 21.11 -4.90 -10.87
CA GLN A 165 21.25 -4.91 -9.40
C GLN A 165 19.90 -4.90 -8.68
N PHE A 166 18.87 -4.35 -9.30
CA PHE A 166 17.51 -4.39 -8.77
C PHE A 166 16.95 -5.82 -8.75
N ASP A 167 17.25 -6.61 -9.77
CA ASP A 167 16.78 -7.99 -9.96
C ASP A 167 17.63 -9.03 -9.22
N ARG A 168 18.70 -8.63 -8.57
CA ARG A 168 19.66 -9.58 -7.96
C ARG A 168 18.99 -10.45 -6.91
N PHE A 169 19.40 -11.71 -6.87
CA PHE A 169 19.00 -12.62 -5.79
C PHE A 169 19.60 -12.21 -4.45
N TYR A 170 18.77 -12.25 -3.45
CA TYR A 170 19.19 -12.17 -2.05
C TYR A 170 19.11 -13.55 -1.41
N PRO A 171 19.92 -13.84 -0.38
CA PRO A 171 19.82 -15.10 0.34
C PRO A 171 18.43 -15.41 0.89
N MET A 172 17.60 -14.36 1.07
CA MET A 172 16.22 -14.47 1.56
C MET A 172 15.19 -14.84 0.48
N GLU A 173 15.63 -15.11 -0.76
CA GLU A 173 14.75 -15.41 -1.90
C GLU A 173 15.01 -16.81 -2.49
N VAL A 174 16.05 -17.50 -2.02
CA VAL A 174 16.38 -18.85 -2.41
C VAL A 174 15.63 -19.81 -1.49
N ILE A 175 14.60 -20.48 -2.00
CA ILE A 175 13.74 -21.33 -1.17
C ILE A 175 14.46 -22.57 -0.63
N ALA A 176 14.08 -23.00 0.57
CA ALA A 176 14.30 -24.36 1.03
C ALA A 176 13.40 -25.32 0.23
N THR A 177 13.86 -26.53 -0.04
CA THR A 177 13.02 -27.58 -0.62
C THR A 177 12.14 -28.23 0.44
N LYS A 178 11.03 -28.83 0.05
CA LYS A 178 10.11 -29.53 0.98
C LYS A 178 10.80 -30.64 1.75
N SER A 179 11.77 -31.31 1.13
CA SER A 179 12.56 -32.36 1.79
C SER A 179 13.49 -31.77 2.85
N GLU A 180 14.12 -30.64 2.58
CA GLU A 180 14.95 -29.90 3.53
C GLU A 180 14.13 -29.34 4.69
N GLU A 181 12.98 -28.73 4.43
CA GLU A 181 12.04 -28.28 5.44
C GLU A 181 11.62 -29.42 6.38
N SER A 182 11.26 -30.58 5.81
CA SER A 182 10.87 -31.75 6.57
C SER A 182 12.01 -32.29 7.44
N ALA A 183 13.23 -32.35 6.92
CA ALA A 183 14.41 -32.74 7.67
C ALA A 183 14.72 -31.78 8.81
N TYR A 184 14.61 -30.47 8.57
CA TYR A 184 14.80 -29.45 9.59
C TYR A 184 13.77 -29.55 10.70
N GLN A 185 12.49 -29.74 10.37
CA GLN A 185 11.41 -29.92 11.35
C GLN A 185 11.59 -31.17 12.20
N GLN A 186 12.10 -32.25 11.61
CA GLN A 186 12.41 -33.49 12.35
C GLN A 186 13.56 -33.32 13.33
N THR A 187 14.58 -32.53 12.95
CA THR A 187 15.75 -32.28 13.81
C THR A 187 15.50 -31.18 14.86
N HIS A 188 14.53 -30.30 14.59
CA HIS A 188 14.14 -29.20 15.48
C HIS A 188 12.62 -29.19 15.72
N PRO A 189 12.06 -30.22 16.39
CA PRO A 189 10.61 -30.35 16.55
C PRO A 189 10.04 -29.21 17.38
N ALA A 190 9.13 -28.42 16.80
CA ALA A 190 8.44 -27.30 17.43
C ALA A 190 7.09 -27.04 16.76
N LEU A 191 6.24 -26.23 17.39
CA LEU A 191 4.99 -25.75 16.77
C LEU A 191 5.26 -24.66 15.72
N CYS A 192 6.26 -23.84 15.98
CA CYS A 192 6.74 -22.78 15.11
C CYS A 192 8.22 -22.51 15.41
N TRP A 193 8.88 -21.82 14.52
CA TRP A 193 10.31 -21.46 14.61
C TRP A 193 10.45 -19.95 14.48
N ILE A 194 11.48 -19.39 15.11
CA ILE A 194 11.78 -17.96 15.04
C ILE A 194 13.21 -17.75 14.53
N PHE A 195 13.36 -16.82 13.59
CA PHE A 195 14.63 -16.45 12.98
C PHE A 195 14.81 -14.94 13.08
N PRO A 196 15.69 -14.48 13.98
CA PRO A 196 16.06 -13.06 14.04
C PRO A 196 16.85 -12.67 12.79
N GLU A 197 16.47 -11.57 12.16
CA GLU A 197 17.13 -11.04 10.96
C GLU A 197 17.41 -9.55 11.08
N ASP A 198 18.62 -9.16 10.70
CA ASP A 198 18.97 -7.75 10.56
C ASP A 198 18.24 -7.11 9.37
N ARG A 199 18.06 -5.80 9.41
CA ARG A 199 17.44 -5.01 8.33
C ARG A 199 18.10 -5.18 6.96
N SER A 200 19.37 -5.56 6.89
CA SER A 200 20.08 -5.86 5.65
C SER A 200 19.57 -7.13 4.95
N CYS A 201 18.83 -7.97 5.68
CA CYS A 201 18.23 -9.21 5.19
C CYS A 201 16.71 -9.20 5.37
N PRO A 202 15.95 -8.31 4.69
CA PRO A 202 14.50 -8.26 4.81
C PRO A 202 13.87 -9.58 4.37
N VAL A 203 12.93 -10.08 5.16
CA VAL A 203 12.14 -11.27 4.81
C VAL A 203 11.24 -10.90 3.64
N ARG A 204 11.34 -11.65 2.54
CA ARG A 204 10.67 -11.36 1.27
C ARG A 204 9.64 -12.40 0.86
N MET A 205 9.72 -13.61 1.44
CA MET A 205 8.82 -14.72 1.17
C MET A 205 7.93 -14.95 2.39
N PHE A 206 6.61 -15.11 2.16
CA PHE A 206 5.62 -15.34 3.21
C PHE A 206 5.02 -16.75 3.18
N ASP A 207 5.32 -17.51 2.13
CA ASP A 207 4.84 -18.87 1.88
C ASP A 207 5.98 -19.90 1.69
N HIS A 208 7.23 -19.47 1.76
CA HIS A 208 8.42 -20.29 1.68
C HIS A 208 9.47 -19.80 2.66
N ILE A 209 10.28 -20.71 3.20
CA ILE A 209 11.44 -20.32 4.01
C ILE A 209 12.71 -20.22 3.15
N PRO A 210 13.61 -19.27 3.47
CA PRO A 210 14.91 -19.19 2.82
C PRO A 210 15.79 -20.39 3.19
N ASN A 211 16.47 -20.95 2.22
CA ASN A 211 17.45 -22.04 2.44
C ASN A 211 18.51 -21.66 3.51
N LYS A 212 18.86 -20.39 3.59
CA LYS A 212 19.79 -19.88 4.61
C LYS A 212 19.36 -20.20 6.05
N TRP A 213 18.06 -20.29 6.35
CA TRP A 213 17.56 -20.56 7.70
C TRP A 213 17.77 -22.02 8.12
N LEU A 214 17.90 -22.93 7.19
CA LEU A 214 18.19 -24.34 7.48
C LEU A 214 19.58 -24.55 8.10
N LYS A 215 20.47 -23.56 7.96
CA LYS A 215 21.83 -23.57 8.52
C LYS A 215 21.90 -22.91 9.91
N VAL A 216 20.77 -22.46 10.44
CA VAL A 216 20.68 -21.72 11.70
C VAL A 216 19.85 -22.50 12.72
N VAL A 217 20.29 -22.50 13.97
CA VAL A 217 19.49 -23.05 15.08
C VAL A 217 18.36 -22.05 15.39
N PRO A 218 17.09 -22.47 15.46
CA PRO A 218 15.97 -21.58 15.73
C PRO A 218 16.05 -21.01 17.14
N GLY A 219 15.54 -19.78 17.33
CA GLY A 219 15.47 -19.11 18.63
C GLY A 219 16.80 -18.51 19.13
N THR A 220 17.71 -18.24 18.21
CA THR A 220 19.00 -17.59 18.52
C THR A 220 18.81 -16.12 18.89
N THR A 221 19.82 -15.57 19.59
CA THR A 221 19.88 -14.15 19.99
C THR A 221 19.93 -13.24 18.77
N PHE A 222 19.21 -12.13 18.80
CA PHE A 222 19.42 -11.03 17.86
C PHE A 222 20.60 -10.18 18.31
N SER A 223 21.49 -9.81 17.38
CA SER A 223 22.55 -8.85 17.62
C SER A 223 22.63 -7.87 16.46
N GLY A 224 22.68 -6.57 16.77
CA GLY A 224 22.76 -5.51 15.78
C GLY A 224 23.59 -4.32 16.25
N THR A 225 23.94 -3.43 15.29
CA THR A 225 24.69 -2.20 15.58
C THR A 225 23.91 -0.99 15.09
N ALA A 226 23.75 -0.01 15.96
CA ALA A 226 23.05 1.24 15.73
C ALA A 226 23.95 2.43 16.09
N GLN A 227 23.61 3.60 15.56
CA GLN A 227 24.19 4.87 15.98
C GLN A 227 23.27 5.60 16.96
N ARG A 228 23.82 6.53 17.70
CA ARG A 228 23.02 7.50 18.49
C ARG A 228 22.11 8.30 17.56
N ASN A 229 20.94 8.69 18.04
CA ASN A 229 19.90 9.36 17.24
C ASN A 229 19.36 8.51 16.07
N GLU A 230 19.56 7.21 16.07
CA GLU A 230 19.02 6.32 15.05
C GLU A 230 17.67 5.76 15.46
N TYR A 231 16.75 5.65 14.49
CA TYR A 231 15.62 4.73 14.62
C TYR A 231 16.05 3.39 14.01
N TYR A 232 16.45 2.47 14.85
CA TYR A 232 17.00 1.19 14.43
C TYR A 232 15.90 0.17 14.14
N ALA A 233 15.91 -0.44 12.96
CA ALA A 233 14.95 -1.47 12.57
C ALA A 233 15.57 -2.85 12.45
N PHE A 234 14.82 -3.91 12.83
CA PHE A 234 15.20 -5.31 12.67
C PHE A 234 13.95 -6.21 12.62
N GLN A 235 14.12 -7.50 12.42
CA GLN A 235 13.01 -8.43 12.28
C GLN A 235 13.18 -9.66 13.18
N LEU A 236 12.06 -10.16 13.69
CA LEU A 236 11.92 -11.50 14.24
C LEU A 236 10.94 -12.27 13.36
N ALA A 237 11.44 -13.16 12.51
CA ALA A 237 10.61 -13.87 11.56
C ALA A 237 10.08 -15.17 12.15
N LEU A 238 8.77 -15.34 12.18
CA LEU A 238 8.08 -16.56 12.62
C LEU A 238 7.79 -17.42 11.39
N TRP A 239 8.25 -18.66 11.39
CA TRP A 239 7.82 -19.71 10.49
C TRP A 239 6.86 -20.64 11.23
N ASN A 240 5.61 -20.68 10.79
CA ASN A 240 4.58 -21.46 11.45
C ASN A 240 4.51 -22.90 10.90
N GLY A 241 4.21 -23.85 11.77
CA GLY A 241 3.97 -25.24 11.40
C GLY A 241 2.53 -25.50 10.94
N ASN A 242 2.01 -26.67 11.30
CA ASN A 242 0.72 -27.16 10.79
C ASN A 242 -0.53 -26.49 11.35
N GLN A 243 -0.43 -25.75 12.45
CA GLN A 243 -1.58 -25.15 13.13
C GLN A 243 -1.49 -23.61 13.04
N PRO A 244 -2.59 -22.91 12.74
CA PRO A 244 -2.57 -21.45 12.73
C PRO A 244 -2.27 -20.90 14.13
N LEU A 245 -1.54 -19.80 14.19
CA LEU A 245 -1.24 -19.05 15.41
C LEU A 245 -2.13 -17.81 15.48
N PRO A 246 -3.11 -17.77 16.35
CA PRO A 246 -3.97 -16.61 16.54
C PRO A 246 -3.33 -15.58 17.47
N GLU A 247 -3.70 -14.31 17.29
CA GLU A 247 -3.44 -13.21 18.23
C GLU A 247 -1.98 -13.13 18.70
N ILE A 248 -1.10 -12.81 17.74
CA ILE A 248 0.33 -12.62 18.03
C ILE A 248 0.53 -11.28 18.72
N THR A 249 1.22 -11.31 19.86
CA THR A 249 1.59 -10.13 20.63
C THR A 249 3.03 -10.23 21.10
N TYR A 250 3.59 -9.11 21.57
CA TYR A 250 4.92 -9.09 22.17
C TYR A 250 4.93 -8.36 23.51
N GLN A 251 5.96 -8.65 24.33
CA GLN A 251 6.30 -7.94 25.55
C GLN A 251 7.80 -7.77 25.67
N THR A 252 8.22 -6.64 26.19
CA THR A 252 9.62 -6.34 26.53
C THR A 252 9.69 -5.37 27.70
N ASP A 253 10.70 -5.51 28.52
CA ASP A 253 11.01 -4.58 29.60
C ASP A 253 11.99 -3.47 29.14
N GLY A 254 12.32 -3.44 27.83
CA GLY A 254 13.34 -2.55 27.25
C GLY A 254 14.70 -3.19 27.21
N LEU A 255 15.72 -2.38 26.92
CA LEU A 255 17.12 -2.83 26.82
C LEU A 255 17.98 -2.06 27.82
N ASN A 256 18.91 -2.75 28.48
CA ASN A 256 19.72 -2.20 29.55
C ASN A 256 21.23 -2.28 29.25
N ASN A 257 21.95 -1.26 29.67
CA ASN A 257 23.40 -1.19 29.71
C ASN A 257 23.86 -0.56 31.04
N GLY A 258 24.01 -1.37 32.07
CA GLY A 258 24.26 -0.86 33.44
C GLY A 258 23.11 0.03 33.92
N ASP A 259 23.45 1.29 34.24
CA ASP A 259 22.43 2.29 34.68
C ASP A 259 21.71 2.97 33.52
N CYS A 260 22.11 2.71 32.26
CA CYS A 260 21.51 3.28 31.05
C CYS A 260 20.42 2.35 30.52
N HIS A 261 19.31 2.94 30.09
CA HIS A 261 18.12 2.20 29.70
C HIS A 261 17.49 2.73 28.40
N ILE A 262 17.06 1.83 27.52
CA ILE A 262 16.16 2.09 26.41
C ILE A 262 14.80 1.53 26.83
N PRO A 263 13.80 2.37 27.15
CA PRO A 263 12.56 1.91 27.74
C PRO A 263 11.70 1.12 26.74
N SER A 264 10.80 0.27 27.24
CA SER A 264 9.91 -0.54 26.41
C SER A 264 9.08 0.29 25.41
N GLN A 265 8.68 1.50 25.80
CA GLN A 265 7.95 2.45 24.93
C GLN A 265 8.76 2.96 23.74
N ALA A 266 10.08 2.82 23.78
CA ALA A 266 10.96 3.13 22.64
C ALA A 266 11.07 1.96 21.65
N ILE A 267 10.44 0.82 21.93
CA ILE A 267 10.45 -0.38 21.10
C ILE A 267 9.04 -0.64 20.59
N THR A 268 8.88 -0.64 19.28
CA THR A 268 7.58 -0.81 18.60
C THR A 268 7.63 -2.01 17.66
N CYS A 269 6.63 -2.85 17.67
CA CYS A 269 6.41 -3.87 16.64
C CYS A 269 5.33 -3.40 15.67
N PHE A 270 5.70 -3.02 14.47
CA PHE A 270 4.77 -2.48 13.45
C PHE A 270 3.67 -3.46 13.03
N ASN A 271 3.90 -4.76 13.16
CA ASN A 271 2.92 -5.79 12.78
C ASN A 271 1.84 -6.02 13.83
N THR A 272 1.98 -5.49 15.05
CA THR A 272 1.03 -5.70 16.14
C THR A 272 0.37 -4.41 16.64
N GLU A 273 0.92 -3.26 16.28
CA GLU A 273 0.40 -1.97 16.70
C GLU A 273 0.78 -0.85 15.74
N GLY A 274 0.05 0.25 15.80
CA GLY A 274 0.29 1.41 14.95
C GLY A 274 -0.41 2.67 15.45
N THR A 275 -0.32 3.71 14.62
CA THR A 275 -1.02 4.99 14.81
C THR A 275 -1.93 5.23 13.62
N ASN A 276 -3.21 5.47 13.87
CA ASN A 276 -4.20 5.71 12.82
C ASN A 276 -4.09 7.15 12.25
N PRO A 277 -4.77 7.47 11.13
CA PRO A 277 -4.72 8.79 10.52
C PRO A 277 -5.15 9.96 11.43
N TYR A 278 -5.82 9.68 12.52
CA TYR A 278 -6.24 10.68 13.51
C TYR A 278 -5.23 10.84 14.67
N GLY A 279 -4.09 10.14 14.61
CA GLY A 279 -3.05 10.19 15.65
C GLY A 279 -3.31 9.30 16.86
N SER A 280 -4.35 8.49 16.83
CA SER A 280 -4.68 7.57 17.92
C SER A 280 -3.99 6.22 17.75
N PRO A 281 -3.48 5.60 18.83
CA PRO A 281 -2.91 4.27 18.76
C PRO A 281 -3.98 3.22 18.48
N PHE A 282 -3.59 2.16 17.77
CA PHE A 282 -4.43 0.99 17.57
C PHE A 282 -3.60 -0.30 17.68
N LYS A 283 -4.28 -1.42 17.91
CA LYS A 283 -3.70 -2.77 17.96
C LYS A 283 -4.18 -3.56 16.77
N ILE A 284 -3.29 -4.41 16.23
CA ILE A 284 -3.57 -5.33 15.13
C ILE A 284 -3.78 -6.73 15.72
N ASN A 285 -4.89 -7.36 15.39
CA ASN A 285 -5.10 -8.78 15.69
C ASN A 285 -4.39 -9.65 14.66
N LEU A 286 -3.06 -9.75 14.80
CA LEU A 286 -2.22 -10.51 13.88
C LEU A 286 -2.45 -12.01 14.05
N GLN A 287 -2.76 -12.68 12.95
CA GLN A 287 -2.90 -14.12 12.86
C GLN A 287 -1.92 -14.67 11.83
N ILE A 288 -1.27 -15.80 12.13
CA ILE A 288 -0.35 -16.46 11.22
C ILE A 288 -0.96 -17.78 10.76
N SER A 289 -1.19 -17.91 9.46
CA SER A 289 -1.71 -19.14 8.86
C SER A 289 -0.74 -20.31 9.05
N SER A 290 -1.21 -21.55 8.92
CA SER A 290 -0.34 -22.72 8.86
C SER A 290 0.64 -22.62 7.68
N HIS A 291 1.85 -23.07 7.86
CA HIS A 291 2.97 -23.06 6.91
C HIS A 291 3.41 -21.67 6.41
N ALA A 292 2.89 -20.59 7.02
CA ALA A 292 3.24 -19.22 6.63
C ALA A 292 4.49 -18.72 7.37
N VAL A 293 5.16 -17.77 6.74
CA VAL A 293 6.24 -16.96 7.31
C VAL A 293 5.71 -15.55 7.60
N GLN A 294 5.86 -15.11 8.83
CA GLN A 294 5.48 -13.76 9.26
C GLN A 294 6.66 -13.05 9.91
N PRO A 295 7.29 -12.09 9.24
CA PRO A 295 8.23 -11.21 9.91
C PRO A 295 7.51 -10.25 10.84
N LEU A 296 8.03 -10.11 12.05
CA LEU A 296 7.67 -9.07 12.99
C LEU A 296 8.75 -7.98 12.90
N TRP A 297 8.41 -6.85 12.34
CA TRP A 297 9.31 -5.70 12.20
C TRP A 297 9.30 -4.87 13.48
N PHE A 298 10.46 -4.81 14.11
CA PHE A 298 10.70 -4.00 15.29
C PHE A 298 11.45 -2.73 14.94
N GLY A 299 11.11 -1.65 15.60
CA GLY A 299 11.83 -0.40 15.59
C GLY A 299 12.24 0.00 17.00
N VAL A 300 13.47 0.46 17.17
CA VAL A 300 14.01 0.95 18.45
C VAL A 300 14.41 2.41 18.30
N ASP A 301 13.77 3.27 19.08
CA ASP A 301 14.00 4.72 19.07
C ASP A 301 15.19 5.07 19.97
N ILE A 302 16.39 5.10 19.40
CA ILE A 302 17.64 5.46 20.09
C ILE A 302 17.79 6.99 20.07
N LYS A 303 17.83 7.57 21.25
CA LYS A 303 17.95 9.04 21.41
C LYS A 303 19.35 9.55 21.08
N GLU A 304 19.46 10.84 20.76
CA GLU A 304 20.74 11.49 20.49
C GLU A 304 21.66 11.49 21.70
N ASP A 305 21.10 11.61 22.91
CA ASP A 305 21.83 11.60 24.19
C ASP A 305 22.00 10.20 24.78
N GLN A 306 21.54 9.13 24.08
CA GLN A 306 21.73 7.75 24.54
C GLN A 306 23.22 7.42 24.63
N PRO A 307 23.76 7.01 25.79
CA PRO A 307 25.17 6.63 25.89
C PRO A 307 25.54 5.47 24.98
N ALA A 308 26.75 5.52 24.41
CA ALA A 308 27.29 4.40 23.65
C ALA A 308 27.50 3.18 24.55
N GLY A 309 27.34 1.97 24.01
CA GLY A 309 27.49 0.73 24.74
C GLY A 309 26.63 -0.40 24.22
N ILE A 310 26.65 -1.53 24.92
CA ILE A 310 25.88 -2.73 24.56
C ILE A 310 24.60 -2.77 25.40
N TYR A 311 23.46 -2.63 24.75
CA TYR A 311 22.13 -2.68 25.35
C TYR A 311 21.51 -4.05 25.15
N THR A 312 21.16 -4.73 26.22
CA THR A 312 20.63 -6.09 26.20
C THR A 312 19.28 -6.18 26.89
N GLY A 313 18.43 -7.07 26.42
CA GLY A 313 17.12 -7.35 26.99
C GLY A 313 16.42 -8.47 26.22
N ASP A 314 15.21 -8.77 26.60
CA ASP A 314 14.41 -9.83 25.99
C ASP A 314 13.17 -9.26 25.29
N ILE A 315 12.85 -9.85 24.13
CA ILE A 315 11.56 -9.72 23.48
C ILE A 315 10.84 -11.06 23.60
N LYS A 316 9.70 -11.06 24.27
CA LYS A 316 8.84 -12.22 24.46
C LYS A 316 7.69 -12.18 23.44
N ILE A 317 7.52 -13.26 22.68
CA ILE A 317 6.46 -13.39 21.67
C ILE A 317 5.41 -14.37 22.18
N TYR A 318 4.15 -13.96 22.10
CA TYR A 318 2.99 -14.73 22.54
C TYR A 318 2.02 -15.01 21.38
N SER A 319 1.29 -16.12 21.49
CA SER A 319 0.04 -16.34 20.77
C SER A 319 -1.07 -16.48 21.81
N LYS A 320 -2.01 -15.54 21.81
CA LYS A 320 -2.90 -15.32 22.96
C LYS A 320 -2.07 -15.19 24.26
N ASP A 321 -2.41 -15.99 25.28
CA ASP A 321 -1.69 -15.99 26.57
C ASP A 321 -0.49 -16.95 26.61
N LYS A 322 -0.22 -17.71 25.54
CA LYS A 322 0.85 -18.69 25.51
C LYS A 322 2.16 -18.06 25.04
N LEU A 323 3.17 -18.08 25.89
CA LEU A 323 4.54 -17.72 25.50
C LEU A 323 5.05 -18.73 24.45
N LEU A 324 5.43 -18.21 23.28
CA LEU A 324 6.07 -18.97 22.20
C LEU A 324 7.59 -18.90 22.29
N PHE A 325 8.13 -17.69 22.39
CA PHE A 325 9.57 -17.43 22.40
C PHE A 325 9.95 -16.33 23.38
N THR A 326 11.15 -16.48 23.95
CA THR A 326 11.92 -15.39 24.56
C THR A 326 13.18 -15.21 23.72
N VAL A 327 13.31 -14.09 23.04
CA VAL A 327 14.45 -13.77 22.16
C VAL A 327 15.33 -12.76 22.85
N PRO A 328 16.55 -13.13 23.24
CA PRO A 328 17.53 -12.18 23.74
C PRO A 328 17.92 -11.22 22.61
N VAL A 329 17.90 -9.93 22.88
CA VAL A 329 18.24 -8.85 21.93
C VAL A 329 19.45 -8.09 22.47
N SER A 330 20.46 -7.89 21.62
CA SER A 330 21.65 -7.10 21.91
C SER A 330 21.83 -6.04 20.83
N ILE A 331 21.81 -4.76 21.21
CA ILE A 331 22.07 -3.63 20.31
C ILE A 331 23.32 -2.89 20.79
N ILE A 332 24.34 -2.86 19.94
CA ILE A 332 25.54 -2.06 20.15
C ILE A 332 25.23 -0.65 19.65
N VAL A 333 25.16 0.30 20.57
CA VAL A 333 25.02 1.74 20.23
C VAL A 333 26.41 2.33 20.10
N ASP A 334 26.75 2.78 18.89
CA ASP A 334 28.03 3.43 18.57
C ASP A 334 28.03 4.88 19.09
N GLU A 335 29.26 5.45 19.29
CA GLU A 335 29.45 6.85 19.70
C GLU A 335 28.99 7.86 18.64
N ALA A 336 29.00 7.49 17.37
CA ALA A 336 28.57 8.35 16.26
C ALA A 336 27.11 8.75 16.37
N VAL A 337 26.82 10.03 16.08
CA VAL A 337 25.46 10.59 16.08
C VAL A 337 24.97 10.72 14.65
N LEU A 338 23.84 10.12 14.36
CA LEU A 338 23.21 10.17 13.06
C LEU A 338 22.36 11.46 12.93
N ALA A 339 22.67 12.31 11.95
CA ALA A 339 22.12 13.67 11.88
C ALA A 339 20.60 13.72 11.69
N ASP A 340 20.04 12.79 10.90
CA ASP A 340 18.64 12.81 10.45
C ASP A 340 17.86 11.55 10.83
N ARG A 341 18.29 10.88 11.90
CA ARG A 341 17.68 9.64 12.40
C ARG A 341 17.78 8.45 11.45
N GLY A 342 18.61 8.54 10.40
CA GLY A 342 18.81 7.52 9.37
C GLY A 342 17.93 7.69 8.13
N ASP A 343 17.22 8.78 8.01
CA ASP A 343 16.28 9.01 6.88
C ASP A 343 16.98 9.11 5.53
N SER A 344 18.18 9.68 5.47
CA SER A 344 18.96 9.78 4.23
C SER A 344 19.62 8.46 3.81
N GLU A 345 19.79 7.54 4.73
CA GLU A 345 20.41 6.23 4.49
C GLU A 345 19.31 5.15 4.39
N ILE A 346 18.68 5.04 3.22
CA ILE A 346 17.47 4.22 3.00
C ILE A 346 17.61 2.77 3.47
N TRP A 347 18.81 2.18 3.38
CA TRP A 347 19.09 0.82 3.81
C TRP A 347 18.90 0.58 5.33
N ARG A 348 18.85 1.65 6.14
CA ARG A 348 18.61 1.56 7.59
C ARG A 348 17.14 1.23 7.93
N HIS A 349 16.22 1.38 7.00
CA HIS A 349 14.76 1.22 7.23
C HIS A 349 14.22 2.15 8.34
N SER A 350 14.95 3.18 8.73
CA SER A 350 14.60 4.10 9.82
C SER A 350 13.31 4.86 9.57
N ARG A 351 12.93 5.02 8.28
CA ARG A 351 11.67 5.66 7.89
C ARG A 351 10.43 4.83 8.18
N LEU A 352 10.56 3.57 8.59
CA LEU A 352 9.41 2.81 9.12
C LEU A 352 8.71 3.52 10.28
N ARG A 353 9.45 4.33 11.07
CA ARG A 353 8.83 5.17 12.11
C ARG A 353 7.80 6.18 11.57
N TRP A 354 7.85 6.52 10.27
CA TRP A 354 6.88 7.43 9.65
C TRP A 354 5.47 6.85 9.61
N LEU A 355 5.33 5.52 9.67
CA LEU A 355 4.03 4.85 9.79
C LEU A 355 3.27 5.31 11.04
N ASN A 356 3.99 5.66 12.11
CA ASN A 356 3.44 6.16 13.37
C ASN A 356 3.55 7.68 13.52
N SER A 357 3.78 8.40 12.41
CA SER A 357 3.93 9.85 12.46
C SER A 357 2.60 10.53 12.76
N THR A 358 2.62 11.42 13.74
CA THR A 358 1.54 12.35 14.04
C THR A 358 1.83 13.75 13.49
N ARG A 359 2.85 13.89 12.64
CA ARG A 359 3.24 15.18 12.06
C ARG A 359 2.11 15.76 11.22
N GLY A 360 1.75 16.99 11.51
CA GLY A 360 0.62 17.68 10.86
C GLY A 360 -0.73 17.42 11.53
N ILE A 361 -0.79 16.52 12.52
CA ILE A 361 -1.97 16.36 13.38
C ILE A 361 -1.79 17.32 14.57
N ASN A 362 -2.25 18.54 14.42
CA ASN A 362 -2.13 19.61 15.41
C ASN A 362 -3.28 20.62 15.25
N HIS A 363 -3.28 21.67 16.05
CA HIS A 363 -4.25 22.75 16.00
C HIS A 363 -3.71 24.01 15.30
N ASP A 364 -2.68 23.87 14.45
CA ASP A 364 -2.08 25.01 13.75
C ASP A 364 -2.97 25.47 12.60
N VAL A 365 -3.26 26.75 12.56
CA VAL A 365 -3.95 27.38 11.43
C VAL A 365 -2.92 27.83 10.39
N VAL A 366 -2.90 27.15 9.25
CA VAL A 366 -1.92 27.42 8.19
C VAL A 366 -2.31 28.63 7.34
N LYS A 367 -1.32 29.44 6.93
CA LYS A 367 -1.57 30.56 6.00
C LYS A 367 -2.10 30.07 4.65
N PRO A 368 -3.03 30.74 3.98
CA PRO A 368 -3.57 32.08 4.31
C PRO A 368 -4.77 32.07 5.26
N TYR A 369 -5.15 30.94 5.81
CA TYR A 369 -6.31 30.82 6.69
C TYR A 369 -6.13 31.58 7.99
N ILE A 370 -7.26 31.84 8.65
CA ILE A 370 -7.33 32.51 9.96
C ILE A 370 -8.08 31.61 10.94
N PRO A 371 -7.84 31.74 12.24
CA PRO A 371 -8.58 31.01 13.25
C PRO A 371 -10.10 31.14 13.09
N VAL A 372 -10.81 30.08 13.42
CA VAL A 372 -12.28 30.10 13.47
C VAL A 372 -12.73 31.04 14.58
N GLY A 373 -13.57 31.98 14.24
CA GLY A 373 -14.17 32.92 15.18
C GLY A 373 -15.63 32.60 15.46
N MET A 374 -16.10 32.94 16.65
CA MET A 374 -17.52 32.83 17.03
C MET A 374 -18.04 34.09 17.70
N LYS A 375 -19.21 34.54 17.26
CA LYS A 375 -19.98 35.58 17.92
C LYS A 375 -21.44 35.12 18.05
N LYS A 376 -21.82 34.71 19.25
CA LYS A 376 -23.11 34.03 19.48
C LYS A 376 -23.20 32.76 18.64
N ASN A 377 -24.19 32.65 17.72
CA ASN A 377 -24.39 31.52 16.82
C ASN A 377 -23.77 31.76 15.43
N ALA A 378 -23.05 32.87 15.23
CA ALA A 378 -22.37 33.13 13.97
C ALA A 378 -20.91 32.71 14.07
N LEU A 379 -20.52 31.73 13.24
CA LEU A 379 -19.18 31.24 13.08
C LEU A 379 -18.53 31.92 11.88
N SER A 380 -17.22 32.11 11.92
CA SER A 380 -16.48 32.74 10.83
C SER A 380 -15.12 32.09 10.63
N CYS A 381 -14.70 31.94 9.38
CA CYS A 381 -13.35 31.60 8.95
C CYS A 381 -13.01 32.44 7.71
N LEU A 382 -11.82 32.26 7.12
CA LEU A 382 -11.34 33.08 6.01
C LEU A 382 -12.43 33.30 4.93
N GLY A 383 -12.95 34.51 4.80
CA GLY A 383 -13.94 34.90 3.80
C GLY A 383 -15.32 34.24 3.92
N ARG A 384 -15.61 33.51 4.98
CA ARG A 384 -16.87 32.78 5.14
C ARG A 384 -17.51 33.06 6.48
N ASN A 385 -18.84 33.14 6.49
CA ASN A 385 -19.64 33.25 7.67
C ASN A 385 -20.79 32.26 7.65
N ILE A 386 -20.97 31.53 8.73
CA ILE A 386 -22.00 30.53 8.91
C ILE A 386 -22.87 30.91 10.10
N LEU A 387 -24.13 31.17 9.88
CA LEU A 387 -25.09 31.44 10.93
C LEU A 387 -25.85 30.15 11.29
N ILE A 388 -25.57 29.60 12.46
CA ILE A 388 -26.26 28.42 12.99
C ILE A 388 -27.60 28.86 13.63
N GLY A 389 -28.61 27.99 13.55
CA GLY A 389 -29.91 28.21 14.11
C GLY A 389 -29.89 28.36 15.64
N LYS A 390 -30.90 29.01 16.21
CA LYS A 390 -31.06 29.11 17.67
C LYS A 390 -31.64 27.83 18.26
N ASP A 391 -32.35 27.09 17.45
CA ASP A 391 -33.13 25.88 17.80
C ASP A 391 -32.83 24.68 16.88
N THR A 392 -31.83 24.79 16.03
CA THR A 392 -31.35 23.73 15.12
C THR A 392 -29.83 23.76 15.01
N PRO A 393 -29.15 22.64 14.84
CA PRO A 393 -27.70 22.59 14.68
C PRO A 393 -27.21 22.96 13.27
N LEU A 394 -28.13 23.09 12.29
CA LEU A 394 -27.83 23.34 10.89
C LEU A 394 -27.77 24.86 10.56
N PRO A 395 -27.08 25.22 9.47
CA PRO A 395 -26.98 26.60 9.02
C PRO A 395 -28.35 27.21 8.64
N LEU A 396 -28.64 28.37 9.18
CA LEU A 396 -29.72 29.24 8.70
C LEU A 396 -29.27 30.03 7.48
N GLN A 397 -27.99 30.44 7.47
CA GLN A 397 -27.40 31.14 6.35
C GLN A 397 -25.91 30.80 6.27
N VAL A 398 -25.42 30.69 5.05
CA VAL A 398 -23.99 30.53 4.70
C VAL A 398 -23.64 31.68 3.75
N LYS A 399 -22.53 32.35 4.05
CA LYS A 399 -22.01 33.45 3.22
C LYS A 399 -20.56 33.17 2.86
N ALA A 400 -20.25 33.22 1.56
CA ALA A 400 -18.89 33.20 1.05
C ALA A 400 -18.55 34.58 0.49
N TRP A 401 -17.55 35.25 1.09
CA TRP A 401 -17.22 36.64 0.82
C TRP A 401 -18.48 37.51 0.88
N ASN A 402 -18.89 38.09 -0.22
CA ASN A 402 -20.09 38.96 -0.27
C ASN A 402 -21.35 38.23 -0.73
N ASN A 403 -21.30 36.92 -0.97
CA ASN A 403 -22.40 36.16 -1.52
C ASN A 403 -23.09 35.31 -0.44
N GLU A 404 -24.35 35.59 -0.16
CA GLU A 404 -25.22 34.69 0.60
C GLU A 404 -25.64 33.52 -0.26
N ILE A 405 -25.43 32.29 0.21
CA ILE A 405 -25.65 31.06 -0.56
C ILE A 405 -27.06 30.54 -0.39
N LEU A 406 -27.56 30.48 0.85
CA LEU A 406 -28.84 29.88 1.14
C LEU A 406 -30.01 30.84 0.88
N SER A 407 -31.12 30.36 0.37
CA SER A 407 -32.40 31.08 0.26
C SER A 407 -33.22 30.95 1.55
N SER A 408 -33.10 29.81 2.22
CA SER A 408 -33.61 29.55 3.58
C SER A 408 -32.71 28.50 4.26
N SER A 409 -33.00 28.16 5.53
CA SER A 409 -32.19 27.23 6.32
C SER A 409 -32.06 25.84 5.71
N ILE A 410 -30.89 25.22 5.86
CA ILE A 410 -30.72 23.77 5.65
C ILE A 410 -31.54 23.03 6.70
N LYS A 411 -32.22 21.95 6.30
CA LYS A 411 -33.08 21.15 7.19
C LYS A 411 -32.74 19.67 7.05
N LEU A 412 -32.69 18.95 8.17
CA LEU A 412 -32.84 17.52 8.20
C LEU A 412 -34.26 17.21 8.71
N ILE A 413 -35.08 16.56 7.89
CA ILE A 413 -36.50 16.35 8.11
C ILE A 413 -36.74 14.86 8.33
N VAL A 414 -37.42 14.53 9.40
CA VAL A 414 -37.97 13.20 9.65
C VAL A 414 -39.50 13.27 9.41
N GLU A 415 -39.98 12.59 8.39
CA GLU A 415 -41.38 12.53 8.04
C GLU A 415 -41.99 11.16 8.38
N THR A 416 -43.01 11.15 9.21
CA THR A 416 -43.73 9.95 9.65
C THR A 416 -45.09 9.92 9.02
N ASN A 417 -45.89 8.86 9.29
CA ASN A 417 -47.29 8.81 8.89
C ASN A 417 -48.15 9.90 9.54
N GLU A 418 -47.71 10.42 10.68
CA GLU A 418 -48.44 11.48 11.40
C GLU A 418 -48.00 12.89 10.98
N GLY A 419 -46.99 13.02 10.13
CA GLY A 419 -46.45 14.26 9.63
C GLY A 419 -44.99 14.48 9.91
N ILE A 420 -44.50 15.72 9.72
CA ILE A 420 -43.10 16.11 9.93
C ILE A 420 -42.85 16.33 11.42
N LYS A 421 -41.81 15.65 11.93
CA LYS A 421 -41.34 15.85 13.30
C LYS A 421 -40.53 17.15 13.42
N CYS A 422 -40.98 18.06 14.27
CA CYS A 422 -40.39 19.39 14.48
C CYS A 422 -39.68 19.44 15.83
N LEU A 423 -38.53 18.82 15.97
CA LEU A 423 -37.73 18.86 17.20
C LEU A 423 -36.92 20.16 17.27
N LYS A 424 -36.89 20.79 18.43
CA LYS A 424 -36.18 22.06 18.67
C LYS A 424 -35.38 21.98 19.97
N ALA A 425 -34.12 22.40 19.90
CA ALA A 425 -33.27 22.58 21.06
C ALA A 425 -32.17 23.60 20.75
N LYS A 426 -31.59 24.18 21.77
CA LYS A 426 -30.48 25.13 21.61
C LYS A 426 -29.17 24.39 21.36
N PRO A 427 -28.41 24.70 20.30
CA PRO A 427 -27.04 24.21 20.14
C PRO A 427 -26.13 24.69 21.29
N VAL A 428 -25.26 23.77 21.74
CA VAL A 428 -24.24 24.05 22.76
C VAL A 428 -22.88 24.02 22.11
N PHE A 429 -22.18 25.13 22.06
CA PHE A 429 -20.87 25.28 21.46
C PHE A 429 -19.77 25.07 22.51
N ASP A 430 -18.63 24.54 22.08
CA ASP A 430 -17.40 24.53 22.85
C ASP A 430 -16.65 25.89 22.74
N ASN A 431 -15.51 25.99 23.42
CA ASN A 431 -14.68 27.21 23.38
C ASN A 431 -13.77 27.28 22.13
N GLY A 432 -13.72 26.21 21.32
CA GLY A 432 -12.85 26.10 20.17
C GLY A 432 -11.35 26.03 20.50
N THR A 433 -10.57 25.56 19.54
CA THR A 433 -9.10 25.45 19.63
C THR A 433 -8.37 26.40 18.67
N GLY A 434 -9.10 27.24 17.98
CA GLY A 434 -8.59 28.14 16.94
C GLY A 434 -8.66 27.54 15.55
N ASP A 435 -8.28 26.31 15.37
CA ASP A 435 -8.44 25.57 14.12
C ASP A 435 -9.88 25.07 13.90
N ALA A 436 -10.64 24.83 14.99
CA ALA A 436 -12.00 24.33 14.92
C ALA A 436 -12.89 24.84 16.07
N ILE A 437 -14.19 24.82 15.84
CA ILE A 437 -15.24 24.99 16.83
C ILE A 437 -16.27 23.90 16.65
N SER A 438 -16.61 23.20 17.74
CA SER A 438 -17.62 22.14 17.72
C SER A 438 -18.88 22.56 18.47
N TRP A 439 -20.01 21.94 18.12
CA TRP A 439 -21.26 22.09 18.85
C TRP A 439 -22.05 20.80 18.89
N GLN A 440 -22.88 20.71 19.90
CA GLN A 440 -23.79 19.61 20.11
C GLN A 440 -25.22 20.11 20.16
N TRP A 441 -26.14 19.31 19.67
CA TRP A 441 -27.55 19.58 19.72
C TRP A 441 -28.28 18.29 20.03
N ARG A 442 -29.24 18.36 20.97
CA ARG A 442 -30.05 17.22 21.39
C ARG A 442 -31.50 17.64 21.54
N ALA A 443 -32.38 16.91 20.91
CA ALA A 443 -33.82 17.12 21.01
C ALA A 443 -34.57 15.80 21.00
N SER A 444 -35.72 15.74 21.66
CA SER A 444 -36.54 14.54 21.72
C SER A 444 -38.01 14.87 21.83
N ASP A 445 -38.83 13.98 21.35
CA ASP A 445 -40.26 13.89 21.64
C ASP A 445 -40.62 12.49 22.18
N ASN A 446 -41.89 12.11 22.11
CA ASN A 446 -42.33 10.78 22.56
C ASN A 446 -41.84 9.63 21.65
N ASP A 447 -41.52 9.91 20.39
CA ASP A 447 -41.23 8.89 19.38
C ASP A 447 -39.74 8.81 19.05
N LEU A 448 -39.04 9.95 19.11
CA LEU A 448 -37.68 10.07 18.63
C LEU A 448 -36.79 10.89 19.57
N LYS A 449 -35.56 10.46 19.67
CA LYS A 449 -34.44 11.24 20.19
C LYS A 449 -33.45 11.47 19.05
N ILE A 450 -33.05 12.73 18.85
CA ILE A 450 -32.04 13.07 17.84
C ILE A 450 -30.87 13.78 18.54
N ASP A 451 -29.67 13.24 18.37
CA ASP A 451 -28.41 13.82 18.77
C ASP A 451 -27.65 14.28 17.52
N CYS A 452 -27.11 15.51 17.53
CA CYS A 452 -26.20 16.00 16.50
C CYS A 452 -24.90 16.45 17.13
N LYS A 453 -23.79 15.99 16.53
CA LYS A 453 -22.44 16.52 16.78
C LYS A 453 -21.97 17.18 15.50
N ALA A 454 -21.45 18.40 15.59
CA ALA A 454 -20.96 19.12 14.44
C ALA A 454 -19.68 19.89 14.77
N THR A 455 -18.84 20.11 13.74
CA THR A 455 -17.58 20.85 13.86
C THR A 455 -17.38 21.70 12.61
N LEU A 456 -16.94 22.94 12.77
CA LEU A 456 -16.43 23.80 11.69
C LEU A 456 -14.92 23.93 11.85
N GLU A 457 -14.18 23.65 10.78
CA GLU A 457 -12.73 23.82 10.71
C GLU A 457 -12.34 25.12 10.00
N PHE A 458 -11.09 25.56 10.17
CA PHE A 458 -10.60 26.86 9.69
C PHE A 458 -10.64 27.01 8.16
N ASP A 459 -10.64 25.90 7.40
CA ASP A 459 -10.75 25.87 5.95
C ASP A 459 -12.21 25.94 5.45
N GLY A 460 -13.18 25.94 6.35
CA GLY A 460 -14.61 26.01 6.07
C GLY A 460 -15.28 24.66 5.93
N TRP A 461 -14.58 23.57 6.26
CA TRP A 461 -15.14 22.23 6.31
C TRP A 461 -16.03 22.08 7.55
N MET A 462 -17.27 21.64 7.36
CA MET A 462 -18.24 21.38 8.43
C MET A 462 -18.59 19.91 8.46
N ASN A 463 -18.29 19.22 9.55
CA ASN A 463 -18.69 17.84 9.78
C ASN A 463 -19.99 17.78 10.58
N TYR A 464 -20.86 16.84 10.24
CA TYR A 464 -22.11 16.56 10.93
C TYR A 464 -22.31 15.08 11.13
N ILE A 465 -22.62 14.68 12.36
CA ILE A 465 -23.06 13.32 12.72
C ILE A 465 -24.40 13.43 13.40
N TYR A 466 -25.45 13.04 12.70
CA TYR A 466 -26.81 12.95 13.21
C TYR A 466 -27.14 11.53 13.61
N THR A 467 -27.51 11.31 14.85
CA THR A 467 -28.00 10.03 15.36
C THR A 467 -29.47 10.13 15.67
N VAL A 468 -30.29 9.39 14.95
CA VAL A 468 -31.76 9.30 15.13
C VAL A 468 -32.03 8.00 15.89
N THR A 469 -32.51 8.09 17.12
CA THR A 469 -32.84 6.93 17.97
C THR A 469 -34.34 6.93 18.25
N PRO A 470 -35.09 5.93 17.77
CA PRO A 470 -36.51 5.81 18.07
C PRO A 470 -36.72 5.33 19.51
N THR A 471 -37.64 5.94 20.25
CA THR A 471 -38.02 5.53 21.61
C THR A 471 -39.06 4.41 21.60
N GLN A 472 -39.68 4.18 20.48
CA GLN A 472 -40.59 3.07 20.15
C GLN A 472 -40.44 2.71 18.67
N ALA A 473 -40.95 1.55 18.26
CA ALA A 473 -40.96 1.20 16.85
C ALA A 473 -41.85 2.17 16.05
N ILE A 474 -41.30 2.80 15.01
CA ILE A 474 -42.02 3.81 14.22
C ILE A 474 -41.76 3.63 12.73
N ASN A 475 -42.80 3.82 11.92
CA ASN A 475 -42.69 3.86 10.47
C ASN A 475 -42.41 5.30 10.01
N VAL A 476 -41.32 5.48 9.30
CA VAL A 476 -40.89 6.75 8.73
C VAL A 476 -41.08 6.70 7.23
N LYS A 477 -41.75 7.71 6.68
CA LYS A 477 -41.92 7.88 5.22
C LYS A 477 -40.60 8.29 4.56
N ASP A 478 -39.87 9.17 5.25
CA ASP A 478 -38.61 9.66 4.73
C ASP A 478 -37.77 10.35 5.83
N ILE A 479 -36.44 10.21 5.70
CA ILE A 479 -35.48 11.08 6.38
C ILE A 479 -34.65 11.73 5.28
N ARG A 480 -34.76 13.07 5.16
CA ARG A 480 -34.11 13.82 4.08
C ARG A 480 -33.46 15.08 4.52
N MET A 481 -32.42 15.47 3.80
CA MET A 481 -31.77 16.77 3.94
C MET A 481 -32.18 17.67 2.76
N GLU A 482 -32.70 18.84 3.05
CA GLU A 482 -33.03 19.86 2.07
C GLU A 482 -32.05 21.02 2.16
N ILE A 483 -31.41 21.38 1.03
CA ILE A 483 -30.44 22.47 0.88
C ILE A 483 -31.01 23.48 -0.12
N PRO A 484 -31.75 24.48 0.37
CA PRO A 484 -32.31 25.53 -0.47
C PRO A 484 -31.30 26.64 -0.74
N MET A 485 -30.90 26.83 -1.99
CA MET A 485 -29.89 27.79 -2.42
C MET A 485 -30.49 28.93 -3.25
N LYS A 486 -29.91 30.12 -3.14
CA LYS A 486 -30.31 31.26 -4.00
C LYS A 486 -29.99 30.94 -5.47
N GLU A 487 -30.93 31.16 -6.38
CA GLU A 487 -30.77 30.91 -7.80
C GLU A 487 -29.57 31.65 -8.41
N LYS A 488 -29.28 32.85 -7.92
CA LYS A 488 -28.11 33.63 -8.37
C LYS A 488 -26.76 32.99 -8.04
N VAL A 489 -26.70 32.08 -7.03
CA VAL A 489 -25.53 31.33 -6.65
C VAL A 489 -25.54 29.94 -7.28
N ALA A 490 -26.65 29.25 -7.24
CA ALA A 490 -26.80 27.89 -7.78
C ALA A 490 -26.91 27.93 -9.32
N LYS A 491 -25.77 28.09 -9.99
CA LYS A 491 -25.67 28.14 -11.45
C LYS A 491 -25.26 26.81 -12.05
N TYR A 492 -24.35 26.12 -11.41
CA TYR A 492 -23.74 24.88 -11.87
C TYR A 492 -23.84 23.79 -10.82
N VAL A 493 -23.81 22.54 -11.28
CA VAL A 493 -23.79 21.34 -10.44
C VAL A 493 -22.82 20.32 -10.98
N VAL A 494 -22.14 19.61 -10.09
CA VAL A 494 -21.34 18.42 -10.39
C VAL A 494 -21.48 17.40 -9.26
N GLY A 495 -21.50 16.13 -9.58
CA GLY A 495 -21.70 15.04 -8.63
C GLY A 495 -23.11 14.45 -8.65
N MET A 496 -23.32 13.34 -7.97
CA MET A 496 -24.59 12.62 -7.90
C MET A 496 -25.22 12.37 -9.29
N GLY A 497 -24.41 11.82 -10.23
CA GLY A 497 -24.82 11.50 -11.60
C GLY A 497 -24.66 12.65 -12.61
N LEU A 498 -24.33 13.85 -12.17
CA LEU A 498 -24.16 15.03 -13.03
C LEU A 498 -22.69 15.34 -13.23
N HIS A 499 -22.24 15.41 -14.50
CA HIS A 499 -20.80 15.50 -14.86
C HIS A 499 -20.22 16.93 -14.90
N GLY A 500 -20.89 17.90 -14.35
CA GLY A 500 -20.52 19.32 -14.42
C GLY A 500 -21.29 20.04 -15.52
N GLN A 501 -22.38 20.69 -15.15
CA GLN A 501 -23.30 21.34 -16.05
C GLN A 501 -24.04 22.51 -15.37
N GLU A 502 -24.78 23.27 -16.14
CA GLU A 502 -25.75 24.22 -15.57
C GLU A 502 -26.84 23.48 -14.80
N ILE A 503 -27.36 24.11 -13.76
CA ILE A 503 -28.45 23.55 -12.95
C ILE A 503 -29.65 23.21 -13.86
N PRO A 504 -30.10 21.94 -13.91
CA PRO A 504 -31.29 21.55 -14.64
C PRO A 504 -32.58 22.12 -14.00
N GLN A 505 -33.66 22.19 -14.75
CA GLN A 505 -34.96 22.60 -14.21
C GLN A 505 -35.44 21.64 -13.11
N SER A 506 -35.27 20.34 -13.36
CA SER A 506 -35.56 19.26 -12.44
C SER A 506 -34.57 18.11 -12.71
N TYR A 507 -34.16 17.43 -11.68
CA TYR A 507 -33.31 16.22 -11.76
C TYR A 507 -33.73 15.26 -10.66
N HIS A 508 -33.75 13.96 -10.98
CA HIS A 508 -34.01 12.88 -10.05
C HIS A 508 -33.08 11.71 -10.36
N GLY A 509 -32.32 11.27 -9.39
CA GLY A 509 -31.41 10.12 -9.49
C GLY A 509 -31.50 9.21 -8.29
N THR A 510 -31.27 7.92 -8.51
CA THR A 510 -31.20 6.89 -7.47
C THR A 510 -29.93 6.08 -7.60
N TRP A 511 -29.46 5.47 -6.51
CA TRP A 511 -28.27 4.63 -6.54
C TRP A 511 -28.46 3.32 -7.30
N ASP A 512 -29.67 2.77 -7.36
CA ASP A 512 -30.01 1.52 -8.03
C ASP A 512 -30.36 1.68 -9.53
N ALA A 513 -30.20 2.87 -10.07
CA ALA A 513 -30.38 3.10 -11.51
C ALA A 513 -29.38 2.24 -12.32
N PRO A 514 -29.66 1.92 -13.59
CA PRO A 514 -28.72 1.33 -14.53
C PRO A 514 -27.37 2.10 -14.54
N ILE A 515 -26.27 1.41 -14.91
CA ILE A 515 -24.92 1.99 -14.83
C ILE A 515 -24.80 3.34 -15.52
N GLU A 516 -25.43 3.50 -16.69
CA GLU A 516 -25.46 4.73 -17.47
C GLU A 516 -26.21 5.90 -16.81
N ASN A 517 -27.09 5.61 -15.86
CA ASN A 517 -27.91 6.60 -15.14
C ASN A 517 -27.66 6.55 -13.61
N ARG A 518 -26.65 5.80 -13.19
CA ARG A 518 -26.31 5.66 -11.78
C ARG A 518 -25.69 6.95 -11.24
N LEU A 519 -26.02 7.27 -9.99
CA LEU A 519 -25.39 8.39 -9.30
C LEU A 519 -23.86 8.16 -9.22
N TRP A 520 -23.09 9.05 -9.86
CA TRP A 520 -21.64 9.04 -9.83
C TRP A 520 -21.08 10.49 -9.88
N PRO A 521 -20.10 10.90 -9.06
CA PRO A 521 -19.78 10.24 -7.80
C PRO A 521 -21.03 10.05 -6.95
N PHE A 522 -21.12 8.93 -6.24
CA PHE A 522 -22.35 8.49 -5.58
C PHE A 522 -22.49 9.01 -4.14
N ASP A 523 -21.47 9.67 -3.63
CA ASP A 523 -21.35 10.12 -2.24
C ASP A 523 -21.25 11.63 -2.10
N SER A 524 -21.17 12.40 -3.19
CA SER A 524 -20.95 13.83 -3.09
C SER A 524 -21.45 14.64 -4.28
N PHE A 525 -21.75 15.91 -4.03
CA PHE A 525 -22.04 16.91 -5.06
C PHE A 525 -21.57 18.29 -4.65
N TRP A 526 -21.39 19.16 -5.62
CA TRP A 526 -21.19 20.57 -5.45
C TRP A 526 -22.19 21.35 -6.28
N ILE A 527 -22.79 22.39 -5.66
CA ILE A 527 -23.68 23.35 -6.33
C ILE A 527 -23.16 24.76 -6.06
N GLY A 528 -23.02 25.56 -7.11
CA GLY A 528 -22.50 26.92 -6.94
C GLY A 528 -22.31 27.70 -8.23
N SER A 529 -21.52 28.75 -8.12
CA SER A 529 -21.01 29.60 -9.19
C SER A 529 -19.50 29.80 -9.01
N ALA A 530 -18.87 30.58 -9.90
CA ALA A 530 -17.45 30.94 -9.77
C ALA A 530 -17.13 31.69 -8.44
N HIS A 531 -18.14 32.27 -7.79
CA HIS A 531 -17.92 33.16 -6.64
C HIS A 531 -18.39 32.60 -5.29
N ALA A 532 -19.27 31.63 -5.30
CA ALA A 532 -19.80 31.01 -4.10
C ALA A 532 -20.44 29.66 -4.41
N GLY A 533 -20.33 28.70 -3.52
CA GLY A 533 -20.94 27.39 -3.67
C GLY A 533 -20.89 26.59 -2.38
N LEU A 534 -21.55 25.44 -2.40
CA LEU A 534 -21.59 24.49 -1.32
C LEU A 534 -21.33 23.10 -1.87
N HIS A 535 -20.31 22.43 -1.34
CA HIS A 535 -20.09 21.01 -1.52
C HIS A 535 -20.75 20.24 -0.38
N CYS A 536 -21.34 19.11 -0.67
CA CYS A 536 -21.90 18.19 0.29
C CYS A 536 -21.35 16.78 0.02
N GLU A 537 -20.87 16.12 1.06
CA GLU A 537 -20.36 14.76 1.04
C GLU A 537 -21.17 13.91 2.01
N LEU A 538 -21.64 12.75 1.53
CA LEU A 538 -22.41 11.77 2.30
C LEU A 538 -21.52 10.60 2.66
N ARG A 539 -21.56 10.17 3.92
CA ARG A 539 -20.69 9.11 4.42
C ARG A 539 -21.50 8.01 5.08
N GLY A 540 -21.02 6.78 4.94
CA GLY A 540 -21.58 5.59 5.57
C GLY A 540 -20.59 4.92 6.51
N SER A 541 -20.98 3.79 7.10
CA SER A 541 -20.18 3.04 8.07
C SER A 541 -18.85 2.53 7.49
N ALA A 542 -18.81 2.25 6.20
CA ALA A 542 -17.63 1.77 5.47
C ALA A 542 -16.83 2.89 4.77
N TYR A 543 -17.16 4.15 5.04
CA TYR A 543 -16.43 5.29 4.44
C TYR A 543 -15.00 5.37 4.99
N THR A 544 -14.01 5.29 4.12
CA THR A 544 -12.58 5.32 4.46
C THR A 544 -11.83 6.54 3.89
N GLY A 545 -12.57 7.50 3.36
CA GLY A 545 -12.04 8.71 2.72
C GLY A 545 -12.42 8.79 1.23
N PRO A 546 -12.41 9.98 0.63
CA PRO A 546 -12.99 10.23 -0.69
C PRO A 546 -12.30 9.43 -1.80
N LEU A 547 -10.99 9.26 -1.73
CA LEU A 547 -10.24 8.54 -2.75
C LEU A 547 -10.46 7.02 -2.67
N LEU A 548 -10.40 6.46 -1.47
CA LEU A 548 -10.60 5.02 -1.27
C LEU A 548 -12.04 4.63 -1.59
N ASN A 549 -13.01 5.48 -1.24
CA ASN A 549 -14.41 5.27 -1.58
C ASN A 549 -14.67 5.30 -3.11
N LEU A 550 -13.81 5.95 -3.88
CA LEU A 550 -13.84 5.93 -5.34
C LEU A 550 -13.44 4.56 -5.92
N TYR A 551 -12.44 3.91 -5.32
CA TYR A 551 -11.92 2.60 -5.79
C TYR A 551 -12.65 1.40 -5.19
N HIS A 552 -13.16 1.54 -3.97
CA HIS A 552 -13.95 0.54 -3.24
C HIS A 552 -15.28 1.16 -2.83
N PRO A 553 -16.19 1.34 -3.79
CA PRO A 553 -17.43 2.05 -3.56
C PRO A 553 -18.24 1.41 -2.43
N ALA A 554 -18.49 2.18 -1.38
CA ALA A 554 -19.45 1.83 -0.34
C ALA A 554 -20.52 2.92 -0.30
N TYR A 555 -21.76 2.56 -0.61
CA TYR A 555 -22.85 3.51 -0.55
C TYR A 555 -23.05 4.02 0.89
N PRO A 556 -23.46 5.28 1.07
CA PRO A 556 -23.76 5.82 2.39
C PRO A 556 -25.03 5.17 2.94
N ASP A 557 -24.88 4.12 3.77
CA ASP A 557 -25.91 3.15 4.17
C ASP A 557 -27.24 3.79 4.55
N SER A 558 -27.18 4.83 5.40
CA SER A 558 -28.38 5.50 5.92
C SER A 558 -29.14 6.28 4.85
N TRP A 559 -28.40 6.85 3.89
CA TRP A 559 -28.99 7.58 2.77
C TRP A 559 -29.44 6.63 1.66
N TYR A 560 -28.62 5.60 1.37
CA TYR A 560 -28.93 4.59 0.34
C TYR A 560 -30.18 3.79 0.67
N ASN A 561 -30.34 3.33 1.91
CA ASN A 561 -31.47 2.62 2.45
C ASN A 561 -31.98 1.52 1.49
N GLU A 562 -31.11 0.58 1.14
CA GLU A 562 -31.44 -0.57 0.27
C GLU A 562 -32.06 -0.14 -1.09
N GLY A 563 -31.57 0.97 -1.67
CA GLY A 563 -32.02 1.49 -2.96
C GLY A 563 -33.23 2.43 -2.91
N LYS A 564 -33.83 2.64 -1.74
CA LYS A 564 -35.01 3.53 -1.60
C LYS A 564 -34.63 5.00 -1.57
N GLY A 565 -33.36 5.31 -1.31
CA GLY A 565 -32.83 6.66 -1.27
C GLY A 565 -32.45 7.23 -2.63
N GLY A 566 -32.25 8.52 -2.68
CA GLY A 566 -31.85 9.20 -3.90
C GLY A 566 -31.53 10.68 -3.72
N PHE A 567 -31.38 11.35 -4.84
CA PHE A 567 -31.03 12.75 -4.94
C PHE A 567 -31.91 13.48 -5.94
N THR A 568 -32.43 14.66 -5.56
CA THR A 568 -33.19 15.52 -6.46
C THR A 568 -32.66 16.95 -6.49
N ILE A 569 -32.82 17.59 -7.63
CA ILE A 569 -32.67 19.06 -7.78
C ILE A 569 -34.00 19.57 -8.38
N GLU A 570 -34.54 20.62 -7.73
CA GLU A 570 -35.73 21.30 -8.20
C GLU A 570 -35.45 22.81 -8.28
N LYS A 571 -35.52 23.37 -9.47
CA LYS A 571 -35.47 24.79 -9.71
C LYS A 571 -36.85 25.42 -9.52
N GLN A 572 -36.96 26.25 -8.50
CA GLN A 572 -38.15 26.98 -8.13
C GLN A 572 -37.99 28.47 -8.44
N LYS A 573 -39.05 29.27 -8.31
CA LYS A 573 -38.96 30.72 -8.50
C LYS A 573 -38.02 31.35 -7.53
N HIS A 574 -36.83 31.74 -7.86
CA HIS A 574 -35.76 32.39 -7.03
C HIS A 574 -34.92 31.47 -6.18
N GLN A 575 -35.09 30.15 -6.24
CA GLN A 575 -34.23 29.22 -5.51
C GLN A 575 -34.04 27.92 -6.28
N VAL A 576 -33.02 27.20 -5.89
CA VAL A 576 -32.76 25.81 -6.27
C VAL A 576 -32.73 24.99 -4.99
N VAL A 577 -33.50 23.92 -4.91
CA VAL A 577 -33.49 23.01 -3.76
C VAL A 577 -32.83 21.71 -4.17
N ALA A 578 -31.71 21.37 -3.52
CA ALA A 578 -31.12 20.03 -3.57
C ALA A 578 -31.66 19.23 -2.40
N THR A 579 -32.15 18.04 -2.66
CA THR A 579 -32.70 17.14 -1.63
C THR A 579 -32.01 15.79 -1.73
N ILE A 580 -31.44 15.35 -0.62
CA ILE A 580 -30.97 13.98 -0.41
C ILE A 580 -32.02 13.31 0.47
N TYR A 581 -32.63 12.26 -0.02
CA TYR A 581 -33.68 11.54 0.70
C TYR A 581 -33.32 10.05 0.86
N SER A 582 -33.85 9.42 1.91
CA SER A 582 -33.58 8.03 2.23
C SER A 582 -34.77 7.09 1.96
N GLY A 583 -35.92 7.65 1.72
CA GLY A 583 -37.17 6.89 1.51
C GLY A 583 -37.70 6.21 2.77
N GLU A 584 -38.75 5.45 2.60
CA GLU A 584 -39.49 4.82 3.71
C GLU A 584 -38.67 3.73 4.41
N ARG A 585 -38.84 3.67 5.74
CA ARG A 585 -38.25 2.62 6.58
C ARG A 585 -39.00 2.44 7.87
N GLN A 586 -38.85 1.27 8.48
CA GLN A 586 -39.23 1.02 9.87
C GLN A 586 -38.02 1.20 10.77
N LEU A 587 -38.14 2.07 11.77
CA LEU A 587 -37.15 2.24 12.83
C LEU A 587 -37.60 1.36 14.01
N LYS A 588 -36.65 0.59 14.55
CA LYS A 588 -36.89 -0.27 15.71
C LYS A 588 -36.50 0.48 16.99
N GLN A 589 -37.23 0.20 18.03
CA GLN A 589 -36.97 0.81 19.34
C GLN A 589 -35.51 0.65 19.76
N ASP A 590 -34.90 1.73 20.25
CA ASP A 590 -33.53 1.83 20.74
C ASP A 590 -32.41 1.45 19.73
N GLU A 591 -32.75 1.17 18.45
CA GLU A 591 -31.74 0.98 17.40
C GLU A 591 -31.44 2.33 16.71
N PRO A 592 -30.26 2.93 16.94
CA PRO A 592 -29.90 4.22 16.35
C PRO A 592 -29.57 4.08 14.86
N ILE A 593 -29.95 5.09 14.07
CA ILE A 593 -29.49 5.25 12.69
C ILE A 593 -28.64 6.54 12.60
N ILE A 594 -27.52 6.45 11.91
CA ILE A 594 -26.54 7.54 11.82
C ILE A 594 -26.55 8.12 10.41
N PHE A 595 -26.76 9.43 10.29
CA PHE A 595 -26.56 10.20 9.07
C PHE A 595 -25.30 11.03 9.23
N ASP A 596 -24.22 10.57 8.60
CA ASP A 596 -22.94 11.23 8.56
C ASP A 596 -22.80 12.00 7.25
N PHE A 597 -22.45 13.28 7.30
CA PHE A 597 -22.24 14.11 6.13
C PHE A 597 -21.32 15.30 6.44
N ALA A 598 -20.76 15.87 5.40
CA ALA A 598 -19.98 17.09 5.49
C ALA A 598 -20.46 18.15 4.51
N LEU A 599 -20.24 19.40 4.85
CA LEU A 599 -20.48 20.57 4.00
C LEU A 599 -19.17 21.37 3.90
N LEU A 600 -18.82 21.80 2.67
CA LEU A 600 -17.69 22.70 2.46
C LEU A 600 -18.14 23.94 1.70
N VAL A 601 -17.86 25.11 2.29
CA VAL A 601 -18.18 26.40 1.66
C VAL A 601 -17.06 26.81 0.72
N THR A 602 -17.39 27.00 -0.54
CA THR A 602 -16.42 27.41 -1.57
C THR A 602 -16.64 28.85 -2.03
N PRO A 603 -15.57 29.53 -2.54
CA PRO A 603 -14.18 29.10 -2.58
C PRO A 603 -13.54 29.07 -1.18
N VAL A 604 -12.63 28.13 -0.96
CA VAL A 604 -11.98 27.97 0.36
C VAL A 604 -10.98 29.09 0.68
N LYS A 605 -10.50 29.78 -0.36
CA LYS A 605 -9.66 30.98 -0.30
C LYS A 605 -9.94 31.85 -1.51
N GLU A 606 -9.49 33.09 -1.48
CA GLU A 606 -9.62 33.98 -2.63
C GLU A 606 -8.87 33.43 -3.86
N ILE A 607 -9.52 33.48 -5.01
CA ILE A 607 -8.97 32.98 -6.27
C ILE A 607 -8.19 34.11 -6.95
N ASP A 608 -6.90 33.92 -7.19
CA ASP A 608 -6.10 34.82 -8.00
C ASP A 608 -6.27 34.48 -9.49
N TYR A 609 -7.21 35.15 -10.12
CA TYR A 609 -7.49 34.93 -11.55
C TYR A 609 -6.32 35.25 -12.48
N LYS A 610 -5.43 36.17 -12.08
CA LYS A 610 -4.29 36.55 -12.90
C LYS A 610 -3.25 35.44 -12.90
N SER A 611 -2.90 34.93 -11.73
CA SER A 611 -1.91 33.84 -11.63
C SER A 611 -2.33 32.59 -12.39
N GLN A 612 -3.62 32.31 -12.49
CA GLN A 612 -4.15 31.20 -13.26
C GLN A 612 -3.77 31.28 -14.76
N PHE A 613 -3.68 32.48 -15.32
CA PHE A 613 -3.30 32.69 -16.72
C PHE A 613 -1.80 32.93 -16.91
N THR A 614 -1.10 33.40 -15.89
CA THR A 614 0.33 33.76 -15.98
C THR A 614 1.26 32.68 -15.46
N ASP A 615 0.84 31.87 -14.48
CA ASP A 615 1.65 30.82 -13.88
C ASP A 615 1.41 29.48 -14.58
N ARG A 616 1.96 29.34 -15.78
CA ARG A 616 1.77 28.16 -16.60
C ARG A 616 2.50 26.94 -16.04
N TYR A 617 1.81 25.82 -16.04
CA TYR A 617 2.36 24.53 -15.69
C TYR A 617 2.95 23.83 -16.89
N TYR A 618 4.15 23.29 -16.71
CA TYR A 618 4.67 22.24 -17.57
C TYR A 618 4.47 20.88 -16.90
N HIS A 619 3.80 19.97 -17.57
CA HIS A 619 3.63 18.59 -17.14
C HIS A 619 3.67 17.69 -18.38
N SER A 620 4.63 16.78 -18.45
CA SER A 620 4.74 15.84 -19.56
C SER A 620 5.24 14.49 -19.08
N LEU A 621 4.55 13.42 -19.47
CA LEU A 621 5.00 12.07 -19.32
C LEU A 621 6.06 11.70 -20.37
N GLY A 622 5.85 12.10 -21.63
CA GLY A 622 6.70 11.70 -22.75
C GLY A 622 7.94 12.57 -22.99
N ARG A 623 8.00 13.76 -22.39
CA ARG A 623 9.14 14.69 -22.49
C ARG A 623 9.47 15.20 -21.09
N PRO A 624 10.42 14.56 -20.42
CA PRO A 624 10.72 14.88 -19.01
C PRO A 624 11.39 16.25 -18.84
N GLU A 625 12.11 16.73 -19.84
CA GLU A 625 12.92 17.93 -19.70
C GLU A 625 12.24 19.17 -20.31
N VAL A 626 12.08 20.20 -19.47
CA VAL A 626 11.69 21.54 -19.86
C VAL A 626 12.87 22.22 -20.53
N THR A 627 12.62 22.98 -21.60
CA THR A 627 13.62 23.78 -22.30
C THR A 627 13.56 25.25 -21.88
N ASP A 628 14.59 26.02 -22.25
CA ASP A 628 14.59 27.47 -22.05
C ASP A 628 13.46 28.15 -22.85
N ALA A 629 13.16 27.66 -24.04
CA ALA A 629 12.04 28.12 -24.83
C ALA A 629 10.68 27.94 -24.12
N ASP A 630 10.48 26.81 -23.42
CA ASP A 630 9.24 26.61 -22.64
C ASP A 630 9.11 27.68 -21.53
N VAL A 631 10.22 28.09 -20.90
CA VAL A 631 10.22 29.13 -19.87
C VAL A 631 9.98 30.52 -20.49
N GLU A 632 10.57 30.81 -21.65
CA GLU A 632 10.31 32.02 -22.43
C GLU A 632 8.84 32.10 -22.85
N ASP A 633 8.22 30.99 -23.18
CA ASP A 633 6.79 30.88 -23.51
C ASP A 633 5.87 30.98 -22.26
N GLY A 634 6.45 31.15 -21.08
CA GLY A 634 5.72 31.51 -19.85
C GLY A 634 5.56 30.38 -18.84
N VAL A 635 6.29 29.26 -18.94
CA VAL A 635 6.30 28.22 -17.91
C VAL A 635 6.88 28.79 -16.61
N LYS A 636 6.12 28.68 -15.52
CA LYS A 636 6.50 29.10 -14.17
C LYS A 636 6.57 27.94 -13.18
N ILE A 637 5.86 26.87 -13.46
CA ILE A 637 5.77 25.70 -12.57
C ILE A 637 6.06 24.44 -13.38
N ILE A 638 7.07 23.71 -12.98
CA ILE A 638 7.46 22.46 -13.60
C ILE A 638 6.99 21.33 -12.69
N ASN A 639 6.05 20.53 -13.17
CA ASN A 639 5.59 19.33 -12.46
C ASN A 639 6.29 18.11 -13.05
N ILE A 640 7.23 17.53 -12.29
CA ILE A 640 7.99 16.35 -12.71
C ILE A 640 7.12 15.11 -12.49
N HIS A 641 6.73 14.47 -13.59
CA HIS A 641 6.09 13.17 -13.53
C HIS A 641 7.11 12.09 -13.09
N HIS A 642 6.65 10.90 -12.70
CA HIS A 642 7.54 9.75 -12.48
C HIS A 642 7.95 9.11 -13.82
N ALA A 643 8.76 8.05 -13.77
CA ALA A 643 9.28 7.29 -14.90
C ALA A 643 10.23 8.09 -15.83
N ASN A 644 11.04 8.96 -15.25
CA ASN A 644 12.15 9.64 -15.94
C ASN A 644 13.40 9.65 -15.05
N GLU A 645 14.51 10.15 -15.56
CA GLU A 645 15.79 10.10 -14.85
C GLU A 645 15.86 10.92 -13.55
N TYR A 646 15.02 11.94 -13.38
CA TYR A 646 14.97 12.82 -12.21
C TYR A 646 14.03 12.28 -11.12
N ASN A 647 12.94 11.65 -11.53
CA ASN A 647 11.93 11.02 -10.67
C ASN A 647 11.56 9.65 -11.24
N PRO A 648 12.46 8.67 -11.19
CA PRO A 648 12.25 7.38 -11.88
C PRO A 648 11.11 6.57 -11.25
N PHE A 649 10.85 6.74 -9.95
CA PHE A 649 9.94 5.91 -9.19
C PHE A 649 8.83 6.71 -8.53
N ILE A 650 7.59 6.27 -8.71
CA ILE A 650 6.43 6.95 -8.14
C ILE A 650 6.48 6.92 -6.61
N ASN A 651 6.22 8.07 -6.00
CA ASN A 651 6.17 8.30 -4.55
C ASN A 651 7.45 7.92 -3.78
N TYR A 652 8.57 7.70 -4.50
CA TYR A 652 9.83 7.29 -3.88
C TYR A 652 11.06 8.01 -4.48
N PRO A 653 11.22 9.33 -4.24
CA PRO A 653 12.30 10.12 -4.82
C PRO A 653 13.69 9.83 -4.21
N PHE A 654 13.75 9.02 -3.17
CA PHE A 654 14.96 8.80 -2.34
C PHE A 654 16.10 8.09 -3.09
N LEU A 655 15.79 7.39 -4.19
CA LEU A 655 16.78 6.74 -5.06
C LEU A 655 17.42 7.69 -6.09
N SER A 656 16.91 8.91 -6.23
CA SER A 656 17.37 9.89 -7.23
C SER A 656 17.54 11.31 -6.69
N VAL A 657 17.76 11.43 -5.37
CA VAL A 657 17.78 12.72 -4.64
C VAL A 657 18.72 13.75 -5.26
N ASP A 658 19.93 13.36 -5.63
CA ASP A 658 20.93 14.30 -6.14
C ASP A 658 20.56 14.83 -7.54
N LYS A 659 20.12 13.96 -8.44
CA LYS A 659 19.61 14.38 -9.76
C LYS A 659 18.41 15.33 -9.62
N LEU A 660 17.50 15.01 -8.71
CA LEU A 660 16.31 15.84 -8.45
C LEU A 660 16.68 17.19 -7.84
N LYS A 661 17.66 17.23 -6.92
CA LYS A 661 18.21 18.47 -6.36
C LYS A 661 18.86 19.34 -7.44
N ASP A 662 19.66 18.75 -8.32
CA ASP A 662 20.33 19.48 -9.40
C ASP A 662 19.33 20.04 -10.42
N PHE A 663 18.33 19.24 -10.80
CA PHE A 663 17.22 19.70 -11.64
C PHE A 663 16.47 20.87 -11.00
N THR A 664 16.11 20.72 -9.73
CA THR A 664 15.39 21.76 -8.98
C THR A 664 16.21 23.05 -8.89
N ARG A 665 17.51 22.94 -8.58
CA ARG A 665 18.43 24.07 -8.50
C ARG A 665 18.60 24.79 -9.87
N LYS A 666 18.68 24.03 -10.97
CA LYS A 666 18.74 24.56 -12.34
C LYS A 666 17.55 25.47 -12.63
N TRP A 667 16.33 24.98 -12.36
CA TRP A 667 15.11 25.69 -12.73
C TRP A 667 14.71 26.79 -11.73
N HIS A 668 15.04 26.65 -10.45
CA HIS A 668 14.89 27.74 -9.48
C HIS A 668 15.74 28.97 -9.87
N LYS A 669 16.96 28.77 -10.39
CA LYS A 669 17.81 29.87 -10.91
C LYS A 669 17.14 30.63 -12.05
N LYS A 670 16.21 30.03 -12.79
CA LYS A 670 15.44 30.63 -13.88
C LYS A 670 14.06 31.14 -13.43
N GLY A 671 13.80 31.17 -12.13
CA GLY A 671 12.56 31.68 -11.55
C GLY A 671 11.37 30.72 -11.63
N CYS A 672 11.59 29.47 -12.04
CA CYS A 672 10.54 28.43 -12.06
C CYS A 672 10.44 27.74 -10.71
N LYS A 673 9.23 27.37 -10.30
CA LYS A 673 8.97 26.43 -9.20
C LYS A 673 9.02 25.01 -9.72
N VAL A 674 9.50 24.08 -8.89
CA VAL A 674 9.51 22.65 -9.22
C VAL A 674 8.60 21.91 -8.25
N LYS A 675 7.72 21.09 -8.80
CA LYS A 675 6.78 20.22 -8.10
C LYS A 675 6.99 18.78 -8.54
N ILE A 676 6.98 17.85 -7.61
CA ILE A 676 7.00 16.41 -7.89
C ILE A 676 5.54 15.92 -7.98
N TYR A 677 5.26 15.08 -8.97
CA TYR A 677 3.97 14.39 -9.06
C TYR A 677 3.91 13.30 -7.98
N TYR A 678 2.95 13.43 -7.10
CA TYR A 678 2.65 12.46 -6.04
C TYR A 678 1.22 11.98 -6.12
N THR A 679 1.00 10.73 -5.74
CA THR A 679 -0.33 10.16 -5.48
C THR A 679 -0.34 9.48 -4.11
N ILE A 680 -1.52 9.39 -3.48
CA ILE A 680 -1.66 8.75 -2.18
C ILE A 680 -1.99 7.25 -2.28
N ARG A 681 -2.15 6.72 -3.48
CA ARG A 681 -2.64 5.35 -3.73
C ARG A 681 -1.57 4.39 -4.25
N GLU A 682 -0.37 4.86 -4.52
CA GLU A 682 0.62 4.14 -5.30
C GLU A 682 1.99 4.20 -4.62
N LEU A 683 2.72 3.09 -4.70
CA LEU A 683 4.10 3.00 -4.24
C LEU A 683 4.88 2.10 -5.20
N THR A 684 6.07 2.53 -5.62
CA THR A 684 6.94 1.72 -6.45
C THR A 684 7.43 0.46 -5.75
N SER A 685 7.60 -0.61 -6.51
CA SER A 685 8.25 -1.84 -6.04
C SER A 685 9.72 -1.64 -5.67
N ALA A 686 10.35 -0.55 -6.11
CA ALA A 686 11.73 -0.19 -5.79
C ALA A 686 11.91 0.41 -4.39
N ALA A 687 10.82 0.69 -3.66
CA ALA A 687 10.92 1.21 -2.29
C ALA A 687 11.66 0.22 -1.38
N THR A 688 12.68 0.70 -0.67
CA THR A 688 13.50 -0.15 0.21
C THR A 688 12.67 -0.80 1.32
N GLU A 689 11.69 -0.09 1.85
CA GLU A 689 10.80 -0.55 2.92
C GLU A 689 9.69 -1.49 2.45
N ILE A 690 9.60 -1.79 1.14
CA ILE A 690 8.48 -2.51 0.55
C ILE A 690 8.17 -3.84 1.23
N TRP A 691 9.20 -4.57 1.66
CA TRP A 691 9.02 -5.88 2.29
C TRP A 691 8.45 -5.76 3.70
N ALA A 692 8.87 -4.75 4.45
CA ALA A 692 8.27 -4.42 5.74
C ALA A 692 6.80 -4.00 5.56
N LEU A 693 6.51 -3.14 4.60
CA LEU A 693 5.15 -2.68 4.31
C LEU A 693 4.24 -3.85 3.88
N ARG A 694 4.76 -4.78 3.07
CA ARG A 694 4.01 -5.98 2.69
C ARG A 694 3.67 -6.88 3.87
N SER A 695 4.55 -6.95 4.87
CA SER A 695 4.29 -7.77 6.07
C SER A 695 3.16 -7.24 6.94
N LEU A 696 2.73 -5.98 6.73
CA LEU A 696 1.60 -5.33 7.39
C LEU A 696 0.25 -5.67 6.74
N GLY A 697 0.26 -6.33 5.58
CA GLY A 697 -0.95 -6.76 4.90
C GLY A 697 -1.91 -5.61 4.58
N ASN A 698 -3.17 -5.75 4.95
CA ASN A 698 -4.24 -4.79 4.66
C ASN A 698 -4.06 -3.41 5.31
N GLU A 699 -3.16 -3.26 6.27
CA GLU A 699 -2.88 -1.96 6.88
C GLU A 699 -2.30 -0.95 5.88
N ILE A 700 -1.58 -1.44 4.86
CA ILE A 700 -0.90 -0.62 3.86
C ILE A 700 -1.41 -0.91 2.45
N PHE A 701 -1.55 -2.19 2.10
CA PHE A 701 -1.91 -2.60 0.75
C PHE A 701 -3.37 -3.05 0.67
N ASP A 702 -4.05 -2.56 -0.36
CA ASP A 702 -5.35 -3.09 -0.70
C ASP A 702 -5.29 -4.61 -0.90
N THR A 703 -6.29 -5.32 -0.36
CA THR A 703 -6.36 -6.79 -0.34
C THR A 703 -5.19 -7.49 0.38
N GLY A 704 -4.34 -6.77 1.13
CA GLY A 704 -3.19 -7.30 1.86
C GLY A 704 -1.99 -7.70 1.01
N LYS A 705 -2.15 -7.74 -0.30
CA LYS A 705 -1.09 -8.09 -1.26
C LYS A 705 -0.74 -6.93 -2.19
N GLY A 706 -1.55 -5.88 -2.16
CA GLY A 706 -1.57 -4.84 -3.15
C GLY A 706 -2.17 -5.37 -4.47
N GLY A 707 -3.00 -4.59 -5.04
CA GLY A 707 -3.47 -4.73 -6.41
C GLY A 707 -2.76 -3.67 -7.22
N GLY A 708 -3.26 -3.05 -8.08
CA GLY A 708 -2.82 -1.82 -8.61
C GLY A 708 -2.64 -1.82 -10.08
N TYR A 709 -2.33 -0.64 -10.52
CA TYR A 709 -2.18 -0.39 -11.92
C TYR A 709 -0.87 -1.00 -12.42
N PRO A 710 -0.84 -1.55 -13.60
CA PRO A 710 0.36 -2.15 -14.16
C PRO A 710 1.58 -1.24 -14.19
N TRP A 711 1.39 0.06 -14.35
CA TRP A 711 2.48 1.03 -14.37
C TRP A 711 3.12 1.32 -13.00
N LEU A 712 2.51 0.87 -11.90
CA LEU A 712 3.16 0.84 -10.59
C LEU A 712 4.20 -0.27 -10.47
N ARG A 713 4.15 -1.21 -11.36
CA ARG A 713 5.06 -2.34 -11.43
C ARG A 713 6.24 -1.98 -12.32
N GLU A 714 6.89 -0.88 -12.02
CA GLU A 714 8.09 -0.45 -12.71
C GLU A 714 9.09 -1.60 -12.76
N HIS A 715 9.67 -1.84 -13.94
CA HIS A 715 10.52 -3.00 -14.23
C HIS A 715 9.79 -4.36 -14.26
N LEU A 716 8.48 -4.39 -14.09
CA LEU A 716 7.66 -5.58 -14.23
C LEU A 716 6.76 -5.47 -15.44
N VAL A 717 6.41 -6.60 -16.02
CA VAL A 717 5.41 -6.70 -17.08
C VAL A 717 4.12 -7.31 -16.53
N ASP A 718 3.00 -7.04 -17.17
CA ASP A 718 1.75 -7.66 -16.77
C ASP A 718 1.85 -9.18 -16.93
N GLY A 719 1.45 -9.92 -15.89
CA GLY A 719 1.72 -11.36 -15.83
C GLY A 719 3.15 -11.75 -15.42
N TYR A 720 4.11 -10.84 -15.50
CA TYR A 720 5.46 -11.08 -15.00
C TYR A 720 5.45 -11.17 -13.47
N ARG A 721 6.02 -12.24 -12.93
CA ARG A 721 6.12 -12.50 -11.50
C ARG A 721 7.56 -12.86 -11.18
N PRO A 722 8.45 -11.85 -11.03
CA PRO A 722 9.79 -12.14 -10.54
C PRO A 722 9.69 -12.85 -9.20
N GLN A 723 10.61 -13.74 -8.94
CA GLN A 723 10.48 -14.64 -7.79
C GLN A 723 10.44 -13.93 -6.43
N TRP A 724 10.86 -12.67 -6.32
CA TRP A 724 10.74 -11.87 -5.10
C TRP A 724 9.70 -10.76 -5.17
N TYR A 725 8.93 -10.66 -6.27
CA TYR A 725 7.78 -9.79 -6.33
C TYR A 725 6.51 -10.62 -6.30
N SER A 726 5.65 -10.32 -5.40
CA SER A 726 4.25 -10.64 -5.58
C SER A 726 3.53 -9.43 -6.19
N SER A 727 2.38 -9.65 -6.76
CA SER A 727 1.57 -8.56 -7.28
C SER A 727 1.09 -7.67 -6.15
N PHE A 728 1.69 -6.53 -5.99
CA PHE A 728 1.15 -5.43 -5.25
C PHE A 728 1.14 -4.21 -6.16
N GLY A 729 0.21 -3.36 -5.93
CA GLY A 729 -0.02 -2.20 -6.75
C GLY A 729 0.86 -1.06 -6.38
#